data_29df6405f7b10fe6c74a2cc4c0fda534
#
_entry.id   29df6405f7b10fe6c74a2cc4c0fda534
#
_cell.length_a   1.000
_cell.length_b   1.000
_cell.length_c   1.000
_cell.angle_alpha   90.00
_cell.angle_beta   90.00
_cell.angle_gamma   90.00
#
_symmetry.space_group_name_H-M   'P 1'
#
loop_
_entity.id
_entity.type
_entity.pdbx_description
1 polymer ?
#
loop_
_entity_poly.entity_id
_entity_poly.type
_entity_poly.pdbx_seq_one_letter_code
_entity_poly.pdbx_strand_id
1 'polypeptide(L)'
;MFFEDYFNITDSGTECNVYCPFPHRTANGISYFETNPSAHVNTSDRVFHCKSCGVGHSETSFIKTILGCSFIYAKKLLACFSNNEDLFQWKESTSLSDTSRKLANDLGISNEIIDELCIASSDTDDLMFPVFMYGHLLDIRKYNPGAKPKMRSRANCPAGLIIPFDQWQETPVNRVTILCAGEKDMAVARSHGLNAITFTGGEQATPKMLEPFRDRIVAICYDNDEAGKAGAVKVASALMQVAATVKIVTGFHEVCTEHGEDITDFFVKYNKSKEDLIKYIKETPVFQVTDALPSATPMVNLLTASKAQHVNRLVQSNIQVVAVSEASFLTPTASIAEKFRLAGNNDLMSVGQTADWELTDDNIQDILHLVDNNFKEETIVDNLKRLLKVPPKEKYVTVRQYSKCPVYKAYVTDLFETTNTDTVPMEFVAYSVGTKLESGKKYLVTHKLVPHPYKGAQLTMIITDAKQATDSVNDFKITPETIECLKQIQTLPGTVFDKVHSLTQKVKGILGYNGNDTLITAMDLSYHTVLNFNFGNFKDVRGYLDTLIVGESRVGKSSTAEALRKTYELGTFTSLAGNSATIPGLIGGSNKVNGSYQTRAGVIPQNHKGLIIFEEFGKSNTNIMKELTDIRSSNEVRIARVSGTITMPATVRMITLTNVKTDGTIKPIASYPNGIAVVSELVGAAEDIARYDLLVVLSDRGASQIDPLWTPDTPLEQTTYQTRLRWIWSRTAEQVIIPEDVINYIISKANDVNEKYDCHIKIFGTEAWK
;
A
#
# COMPACT_ATOMS: atom_id res chain seq x y z
N MET A 1 -22.29 20.30 33.25
CA MET A 1 -21.19 19.74 32.43
C MET A 1 -21.68 18.49 31.77
N PHE A 2 -20.92 17.72 30.98
CA PHE A 2 -21.46 16.76 30.04
C PHE A 2 -22.50 15.74 30.63
N PHE A 3 -22.23 15.15 31.78
CA PHE A 3 -23.17 14.21 32.39
C PHE A 3 -24.49 14.85 32.81
N GLU A 4 -24.41 16.05 33.37
CA GLU A 4 -25.59 16.79 33.80
C GLU A 4 -26.48 17.11 32.60
N ASP A 5 -25.92 17.49 31.51
CA ASP A 5 -26.64 17.85 30.29
C ASP A 5 -27.16 16.63 29.56
N TYR A 6 -26.29 15.62 29.39
CA TYR A 6 -26.66 14.37 28.71
C TYR A 6 -27.85 13.65 29.40
N PHE A 7 -27.87 13.64 30.74
CA PHE A 7 -28.90 12.97 31.52
C PHE A 7 -29.97 13.92 32.07
N ASN A 8 -29.95 15.21 31.71
CA ASN A 8 -30.86 16.22 32.25
C ASN A 8 -30.92 16.24 33.80
N ILE A 9 -29.76 16.17 34.44
CA ILE A 9 -29.63 16.17 35.90
C ILE A 9 -29.75 17.60 36.41
N THR A 10 -30.85 17.93 37.09
CA THR A 10 -31.12 19.24 37.66
C THR A 10 -30.71 19.36 39.12
N ASP A 11 -30.57 18.24 39.83
CA ASP A 11 -30.19 18.20 41.24
C ASP A 11 -28.70 18.00 41.42
N SER A 12 -28.07 18.86 42.21
CA SER A 12 -26.63 18.81 42.53
C SER A 12 -26.25 17.73 43.55
N GLY A 13 -27.02 16.64 43.64
CA GLY A 13 -26.70 15.48 44.47
C GLY A 13 -25.46 14.74 43.95
N THR A 14 -24.65 14.18 44.84
CA THR A 14 -23.43 13.49 44.49
C THR A 14 -23.65 12.22 43.67
N GLU A 15 -24.81 11.59 43.75
CA GLU A 15 -25.19 10.39 43.00
C GLU A 15 -26.60 10.52 42.45
N CYS A 16 -26.77 10.33 41.13
CA CYS A 16 -28.06 10.37 40.46
C CYS A 16 -28.31 9.05 39.75
N ASN A 17 -29.56 8.52 39.90
CA ASN A 17 -30.01 7.35 39.16
C ASN A 17 -30.40 7.77 37.73
N VAL A 18 -29.87 7.06 36.73
CA VAL A 18 -30.12 7.33 35.33
C VAL A 18 -30.39 6.04 34.56
N TYR A 19 -31.03 6.14 33.40
CA TYR A 19 -31.15 5.02 32.50
C TYR A 19 -29.81 4.75 31.81
N CYS A 20 -29.42 3.46 31.70
CA CYS A 20 -28.22 3.08 30.99
C CYS A 20 -28.45 3.24 29.48
N PRO A 21 -27.64 4.05 28.77
CA PRO A 21 -27.75 4.22 27.33
C PRO A 21 -27.15 3.07 26.53
N PHE A 22 -26.52 2.10 27.20
CA PHE A 22 -25.87 0.97 26.55
C PHE A 22 -26.83 -0.26 26.53
N PRO A 23 -26.76 -1.07 25.43
CA PRO A 23 -27.56 -2.27 25.36
C PRO A 23 -27.13 -3.31 26.41
N HIS A 24 -28.08 -3.83 27.17
CA HIS A 24 -27.88 -4.95 28.08
C HIS A 24 -28.04 -6.28 27.34
N ARG A 25 -27.49 -7.36 27.87
CA ARG A 25 -27.65 -8.70 27.30
C ARG A 25 -28.33 -9.64 28.29
N THR A 26 -29.31 -10.36 27.80
CA THR A 26 -29.90 -11.48 28.56
C THR A 26 -28.92 -12.64 28.66
N ALA A 27 -29.18 -13.59 29.56
CA ALA A 27 -28.41 -14.83 29.67
C ALA A 27 -28.35 -15.62 28.33
N ASN A 28 -29.37 -15.45 27.48
CA ASN A 28 -29.45 -16.07 26.15
C ASN A 28 -28.80 -15.20 25.02
N GLY A 29 -28.09 -14.13 25.36
CA GLY A 29 -27.38 -13.28 24.40
C GLY A 29 -28.22 -12.23 23.66
N ILE A 30 -29.52 -12.11 23.98
CA ILE A 30 -30.42 -11.12 23.36
C ILE A 30 -30.12 -9.74 23.96
N SER A 31 -29.90 -8.75 23.09
CA SER A 31 -29.70 -7.35 23.50
C SER A 31 -31.03 -6.66 23.76
N TYR A 32 -31.11 -5.86 24.84
CA TYR A 32 -32.25 -5.04 25.18
C TYR A 32 -31.79 -3.74 25.84
N PHE A 33 -32.63 -2.69 25.79
CA PHE A 33 -32.45 -1.48 26.57
C PHE A 33 -33.33 -1.55 27.80
N GLU A 34 -32.82 -1.06 28.95
CA GLU A 34 -33.54 -1.12 30.19
C GLU A 34 -34.76 -0.19 30.21
N THR A 35 -35.77 -0.62 30.97
CA THR A 35 -37.01 0.16 31.22
C THR A 35 -37.04 0.81 32.60
N ASN A 36 -36.12 0.42 33.48
CA ASN A 36 -35.99 0.98 34.83
C ASN A 36 -34.52 1.47 35.00
N PRO A 37 -34.30 2.62 35.66
CA PRO A 37 -32.95 3.14 35.83
C PRO A 37 -32.11 2.21 36.72
N SER A 38 -31.05 1.62 36.15
CA SER A 38 -30.13 0.73 36.87
C SER A 38 -28.69 1.28 36.92
N ALA A 39 -28.48 2.43 36.29
CA ALA A 39 -27.20 3.10 36.29
C ALA A 39 -27.17 4.30 37.26
N HIS A 40 -25.96 4.66 37.68
CA HIS A 40 -25.70 5.81 38.54
C HIS A 40 -24.66 6.70 37.88
N VAL A 41 -24.86 8.00 38.03
CA VAL A 41 -23.83 9.01 37.69
C VAL A 41 -23.44 9.69 38.98
N ASN A 42 -22.14 9.67 39.27
CA ASN A 42 -21.54 10.51 40.31
C ASN A 42 -21.01 11.79 39.64
N THR A 43 -21.69 12.88 39.89
CA THR A 43 -21.37 14.19 39.26
C THR A 43 -20.10 14.82 39.87
N SER A 44 -19.73 14.48 41.12
CA SER A 44 -18.52 14.96 41.76
C SER A 44 -17.28 14.22 41.26
N ASP A 45 -17.36 12.89 41.17
CA ASP A 45 -16.25 12.04 40.76
C ASP A 45 -16.18 11.85 39.21
N ARG A 46 -17.20 12.35 38.51
CA ARG A 46 -17.32 12.26 37.03
C ARG A 46 -17.29 10.83 36.53
N VAL A 47 -18.08 9.94 37.17
CA VAL A 47 -18.13 8.52 36.85
C VAL A 47 -19.58 8.06 36.60
N PHE A 48 -19.77 7.31 35.54
CA PHE A 48 -21.01 6.56 35.23
C PHE A 48 -20.77 5.08 35.56
N HIS A 49 -21.75 4.44 36.20
CA HIS A 49 -21.72 3.00 36.41
C HIS A 49 -23.13 2.39 36.34
N CYS A 50 -23.28 1.32 35.57
CA CYS A 50 -24.52 0.54 35.50
C CYS A 50 -24.40 -0.75 36.29
N LYS A 51 -25.28 -0.96 37.24
CA LYS A 51 -25.30 -2.19 38.06
C LYS A 51 -25.78 -3.42 37.28
N SER A 52 -26.63 -3.22 36.27
CA SER A 52 -27.23 -4.34 35.53
C SER A 52 -26.26 -4.91 34.46
N CYS A 53 -25.52 -4.08 33.71
CA CYS A 53 -24.57 -4.56 32.72
C CYS A 53 -23.10 -4.51 33.18
N GLY A 54 -22.83 -3.94 34.36
CA GLY A 54 -21.47 -3.84 34.91
C GLY A 54 -20.57 -2.82 34.21
N VAL A 55 -21.11 -2.04 33.26
CA VAL A 55 -20.32 -1.05 32.50
C VAL A 55 -20.06 0.17 33.36
N GLY A 56 -18.79 0.58 33.44
CA GLY A 56 -18.34 1.79 34.11
C GLY A 56 -17.51 2.69 33.21
N HIS A 57 -17.77 4.00 33.24
CA HIS A 57 -17.09 4.99 32.40
C HIS A 57 -16.75 6.25 33.18
N SER A 58 -15.58 6.83 32.97
CA SER A 58 -15.38 8.26 33.22
C SER A 58 -16.12 9.07 32.15
N GLU A 59 -16.31 10.34 32.41
CA GLU A 59 -16.97 11.26 31.49
C GLU A 59 -16.35 11.24 30.08
N THR A 60 -15.02 11.26 29.98
CA THR A 60 -14.33 11.15 28.67
C THR A 60 -14.57 9.80 27.98
N SER A 61 -14.52 8.70 28.74
CA SER A 61 -14.75 7.37 28.18
C SER A 61 -16.22 7.17 27.78
N PHE A 62 -17.12 7.78 28.50
CA PHE A 62 -18.55 7.80 28.17
C PHE A 62 -18.80 8.54 26.85
N ILE A 63 -18.25 9.77 26.70
CA ILE A 63 -18.31 10.55 25.46
C ILE A 63 -17.77 9.74 24.29
N LYS A 64 -16.58 9.12 24.46
CA LYS A 64 -16.00 8.25 23.44
C LYS A 64 -16.98 7.18 22.98
N THR A 65 -17.62 6.50 23.90
CA THR A 65 -18.49 5.35 23.60
C THR A 65 -19.83 5.81 22.98
N ILE A 66 -20.46 6.83 23.54
CA ILE A 66 -21.75 7.35 23.07
C ILE A 66 -21.65 8.00 21.68
N LEU A 67 -20.54 8.65 21.40
CA LEU A 67 -20.34 9.32 20.12
C LEU A 67 -19.54 8.48 19.11
N GLY A 68 -19.00 7.32 19.52
CA GLY A 68 -18.16 6.49 18.65
C GLY A 68 -16.94 7.25 18.14
N CYS A 69 -16.27 8.02 19.00
CA CYS A 69 -15.15 8.86 18.63
C CYS A 69 -13.84 8.41 19.30
N SER A 70 -12.70 8.94 18.86
CA SER A 70 -11.42 8.67 19.53
C SER A 70 -11.36 9.29 20.92
N PHE A 71 -10.57 8.70 21.83
CA PHE A 71 -10.38 9.23 23.18
C PHE A 71 -9.84 10.66 23.19
N ILE A 72 -8.91 10.96 22.28
CA ILE A 72 -8.35 12.31 22.14
C ILE A 72 -9.42 13.32 21.73
N TYR A 73 -10.30 12.91 20.81
CA TYR A 73 -11.42 13.74 20.38
C TYR A 73 -12.44 13.95 21.49
N ALA A 74 -12.82 12.87 22.23
CA ALA A 74 -13.68 12.97 23.41
C ALA A 74 -13.11 13.91 24.47
N LYS A 75 -11.80 13.89 24.71
CA LYS A 75 -11.15 14.81 25.65
C LYS A 75 -11.20 16.29 25.18
N LYS A 76 -11.04 16.52 23.88
CA LYS A 76 -11.22 17.88 23.32
C LYS A 76 -12.64 18.36 23.44
N LEU A 77 -13.61 17.49 23.16
CA LEU A 77 -15.04 17.81 23.37
C LEU A 77 -15.32 18.16 24.82
N LEU A 78 -14.88 17.31 25.76
CA LEU A 78 -15.08 17.56 27.18
C LEU A 78 -14.51 18.90 27.65
N ALA A 79 -13.36 19.32 27.10
CA ALA A 79 -12.80 20.65 27.36
C ALA A 79 -13.69 21.80 26.85
N CYS A 80 -14.40 21.59 25.74
CA CYS A 80 -15.36 22.56 25.23
C CYS A 80 -16.62 22.65 26.10
N PHE A 81 -17.11 21.50 26.62
CA PHE A 81 -18.23 21.48 27.57
C PHE A 81 -17.94 22.17 28.91
N SER A 82 -16.67 22.39 29.22
CA SER A 82 -16.26 23.10 30.44
C SER A 82 -16.40 24.62 30.34
N ASN A 83 -16.68 25.16 29.16
CA ASN A 83 -16.98 26.56 28.96
C ASN A 83 -18.49 26.75 29.21
N ASN A 84 -18.88 27.35 30.29
CA ASN A 84 -20.28 27.53 30.73
C ASN A 84 -21.15 28.41 29.79
N GLU A 85 -21.04 28.23 28.49
CA GLU A 85 -21.87 28.93 27.50
C GLU A 85 -22.97 27.99 27.01
N ASP A 86 -24.23 28.34 27.29
CA ASP A 86 -25.41 27.58 26.85
C ASP A 86 -26.26 28.34 25.81
N LEU A 87 -27.28 27.66 25.32
CA LEU A 87 -28.21 28.22 24.33
C LEU A 87 -28.92 29.48 24.85
N PHE A 88 -29.25 29.53 26.15
CA PHE A 88 -29.97 30.65 26.75
C PHE A 88 -29.04 31.88 26.79
N GLN A 89 -27.83 31.73 27.30
CA GLN A 89 -26.80 32.78 27.31
C GLN A 89 -26.48 33.28 25.90
N TRP A 90 -26.40 32.38 24.92
CA TRP A 90 -26.20 32.75 23.52
C TRP A 90 -27.32 33.68 23.02
N LYS A 91 -28.59 33.31 23.24
CA LYS A 91 -29.74 34.10 22.81
C LYS A 91 -29.83 35.44 23.51
N GLU A 92 -29.40 35.54 24.75
CA GLU A 92 -29.38 36.82 25.50
C GLU A 92 -28.22 37.71 25.09
N SER A 93 -27.06 37.12 24.75
CA SER A 93 -25.84 37.91 24.47
C SER A 93 -25.64 38.25 23.01
N THR A 94 -26.44 37.73 22.10
CA THR A 94 -26.27 37.91 20.65
C THR A 94 -27.57 38.37 19.97
N SER A 95 -27.42 39.10 18.88
CA SER A 95 -28.52 39.50 18.03
C SER A 95 -28.14 39.41 16.56
N LEU A 96 -29.11 39.44 15.67
CA LEU A 96 -28.88 39.45 14.23
C LEU A 96 -29.17 40.85 13.71
N SER A 97 -28.17 41.51 13.12
CA SER A 97 -28.33 42.84 12.51
C SER A 97 -29.17 42.76 11.22
N ASP A 98 -29.80 43.85 10.83
CA ASP A 98 -30.55 43.92 9.57
C ASP A 98 -29.66 43.64 8.34
N THR A 99 -28.38 44.06 8.37
CA THR A 99 -27.39 43.79 7.34
C THR A 99 -27.12 42.29 7.20
N SER A 100 -26.86 41.61 8.33
CA SER A 100 -26.60 40.16 8.35
C SER A 100 -27.86 39.35 8.01
N ARG A 101 -29.04 39.80 8.43
CA ARG A 101 -30.33 39.21 8.04
C ARG A 101 -30.53 39.27 6.52
N LYS A 102 -30.27 40.44 5.94
CA LYS A 102 -30.33 40.60 4.49
C LYS A 102 -29.31 39.68 3.78
N LEU A 103 -28.08 39.63 4.26
CA LEU A 103 -27.06 38.74 3.71
C LEU A 103 -27.52 37.24 3.76
N ALA A 104 -28.08 36.81 4.88
CA ALA A 104 -28.59 35.43 5.02
C ALA A 104 -29.72 35.17 4.02
N ASN A 105 -30.68 36.10 3.89
CA ASN A 105 -31.78 35.96 2.93
C ASN A 105 -31.29 35.97 1.46
N ASP A 106 -30.30 36.82 1.12
CA ASP A 106 -29.68 36.88 -0.21
C ASP A 106 -28.96 35.55 -0.54
N LEU A 107 -28.46 34.83 0.48
CA LEU A 107 -27.90 33.49 0.34
C LEU A 107 -28.95 32.39 0.22
N GLY A 108 -30.25 32.68 0.38
CA GLY A 108 -31.34 31.71 0.33
C GLY A 108 -31.71 31.08 1.68
N ILE A 109 -31.24 31.62 2.80
CA ILE A 109 -31.57 31.13 4.14
C ILE A 109 -32.85 31.86 4.61
N SER A 110 -33.89 31.07 4.94
CA SER A 110 -35.17 31.60 5.42
C SER A 110 -35.09 32.13 6.86
N ASN A 111 -36.00 33.08 7.23
CA ASN A 111 -36.03 33.61 8.59
C ASN A 111 -36.32 32.50 9.64
N GLU A 112 -37.16 31.53 9.31
CA GLU A 112 -37.46 30.40 10.18
C GLU A 112 -36.20 29.61 10.51
N ILE A 113 -35.32 29.37 9.54
CA ILE A 113 -34.07 28.65 9.74
C ILE A 113 -33.02 29.48 10.45
N ILE A 114 -32.98 30.80 10.21
CA ILE A 114 -32.15 31.75 10.98
C ILE A 114 -32.47 31.64 12.48
N ASP A 115 -33.77 31.64 12.82
CA ASP A 115 -34.23 31.56 14.21
C ASP A 115 -34.04 30.14 14.78
N GLU A 116 -34.30 29.06 13.99
CA GLU A 116 -34.09 27.69 14.38
C GLU A 116 -32.63 27.40 14.72
N LEU A 117 -31.70 27.87 13.86
CA LEU A 117 -30.28 27.64 14.05
C LEU A 117 -29.60 28.66 14.97
N CYS A 118 -30.39 29.65 15.48
CA CYS A 118 -29.90 30.73 16.32
C CYS A 118 -28.73 31.49 15.70
N ILE A 119 -28.81 31.79 14.38
CA ILE A 119 -27.78 32.53 13.64
C ILE A 119 -27.76 33.96 14.15
N ALA A 120 -26.58 34.49 14.44
CA ALA A 120 -26.36 35.83 14.95
C ALA A 120 -25.34 36.60 14.10
N SER A 121 -25.10 37.86 14.44
CA SER A 121 -24.11 38.74 13.82
C SER A 121 -22.89 38.90 14.70
N SER A 122 -21.71 39.02 14.08
CA SER A 122 -20.53 39.59 14.75
C SER A 122 -20.57 41.10 14.73
N ASP A 123 -19.66 41.75 15.46
CA ASP A 123 -19.47 43.21 15.44
C ASP A 123 -19.14 43.77 14.04
N THR A 124 -18.74 42.89 13.13
CA THR A 124 -18.41 43.23 11.72
C THR A 124 -19.45 42.75 10.73
N ASP A 125 -20.67 42.48 11.19
CA ASP A 125 -21.80 41.95 10.40
C ASP A 125 -21.54 40.60 9.70
N ASP A 126 -20.54 39.82 10.16
CA ASP A 126 -20.36 38.44 9.70
C ASP A 126 -21.47 37.54 10.26
N LEU A 127 -21.94 36.55 9.48
CA LEU A 127 -22.89 35.56 10.00
C LEU A 127 -22.18 34.61 10.98
N MET A 128 -22.75 34.44 12.16
CA MET A 128 -22.29 33.52 13.17
C MET A 128 -23.22 32.32 13.26
N PHE A 129 -22.73 31.11 12.93
CA PHE A 129 -23.43 29.85 13.11
C PHE A 129 -22.94 29.18 14.41
N PRO A 130 -23.79 29.18 15.46
CA PRO A 130 -23.44 28.50 16.71
C PRO A 130 -23.48 26.99 16.54
N VAL A 131 -22.59 26.26 17.20
CA VAL A 131 -22.52 24.81 17.20
C VAL A 131 -22.90 24.31 18.58
N PHE A 132 -24.14 23.89 18.73
CA PHE A 132 -24.65 23.30 19.98
C PHE A 132 -24.58 21.80 19.96
N MET A 133 -24.31 21.22 21.12
CA MET A 133 -24.41 19.78 21.39
C MET A 133 -24.85 19.60 22.84
N TYR A 134 -25.98 18.89 23.03
CA TYR A 134 -26.64 18.73 24.34
C TYR A 134 -26.89 20.08 25.05
N GLY A 135 -27.29 21.10 24.28
CA GLY A 135 -27.56 22.45 24.77
C GLY A 135 -26.35 23.34 25.03
N HIS A 136 -25.13 22.83 24.98
CA HIS A 136 -23.90 23.59 25.16
C HIS A 136 -23.33 24.13 23.87
N LEU A 137 -22.82 25.36 23.89
CA LEU A 137 -22.13 26.01 22.80
C LEU A 137 -20.67 25.55 22.72
N LEU A 138 -20.37 24.69 21.74
CA LEU A 138 -19.01 24.14 21.53
C LEU A 138 -18.14 25.01 20.62
N ASP A 139 -18.72 25.59 19.54
CA ASP A 139 -17.99 26.42 18.59
C ASP A 139 -18.91 27.54 18.04
N ILE A 140 -18.32 28.58 17.48
CA ILE A 140 -18.98 29.58 16.67
C ILE A 140 -18.28 29.66 15.33
N ARG A 141 -19.04 29.34 14.28
CA ARG A 141 -18.55 29.40 12.90
C ARG A 141 -18.90 30.77 12.32
N LYS A 142 -17.88 31.57 12.00
CA LYS A 142 -18.06 32.91 11.42
C LYS A 142 -17.93 32.84 9.90
N TYR A 143 -18.96 33.27 9.18
CA TYR A 143 -18.99 33.33 7.72
C TYR A 143 -18.87 34.77 7.24
N ASN A 144 -17.84 35.03 6.41
CA ASN A 144 -17.63 36.27 5.72
C ASN A 144 -17.33 35.99 4.24
N PRO A 145 -18.20 36.40 3.30
CA PRO A 145 -18.01 36.12 1.88
C PRO A 145 -16.76 36.78 1.27
N GLY A 146 -16.30 37.89 1.87
CA GLY A 146 -15.11 38.63 1.43
C GLY A 146 -13.79 38.12 2.00
N ALA A 147 -13.82 37.22 2.97
CA ALA A 147 -12.62 36.68 3.63
C ALA A 147 -12.07 35.40 2.94
N LYS A 148 -10.77 35.12 3.18
CA LYS A 148 -10.13 33.85 2.82
C LYS A 148 -9.43 33.31 4.07
N PRO A 149 -9.85 32.13 4.65
CA PRO A 149 -11.06 31.39 4.27
C PRO A 149 -12.35 32.12 4.63
N LYS A 150 -13.43 31.85 3.87
CA LYS A 150 -14.76 32.46 4.09
C LYS A 150 -15.36 32.01 5.43
N MET A 151 -15.04 30.81 5.93
CA MET A 151 -15.56 30.26 7.17
C MET A 151 -14.43 30.04 8.19
N ARG A 152 -14.63 30.43 9.45
CA ARG A 152 -13.65 30.36 10.53
C ARG A 152 -14.29 29.85 11.82
N SER A 153 -13.55 29.00 12.57
CA SER A 153 -13.91 28.52 13.93
C SER A 153 -13.31 29.39 15.01
N ARG A 154 -13.82 29.25 16.23
CA ARG A 154 -13.10 29.70 17.45
C ARG A 154 -11.76 28.96 17.56
N ALA A 155 -10.78 29.59 18.21
CA ALA A 155 -9.51 28.94 18.54
C ALA A 155 -9.73 27.74 19.47
N ASN A 156 -8.98 26.67 19.25
CA ASN A 156 -8.98 25.41 20.03
C ASN A 156 -10.27 24.56 19.94
N CYS A 157 -11.24 24.91 19.08
CA CYS A 157 -12.39 24.05 18.83
C CYS A 157 -12.02 22.83 17.96
N PRO A 158 -12.52 21.63 18.26
CA PRO A 158 -12.27 20.46 17.44
C PRO A 158 -13.02 20.54 16.11
N ALA A 159 -12.37 20.20 15.00
CA ALA A 159 -13.05 20.04 13.71
C ALA A 159 -13.89 18.74 13.67
N GLY A 160 -14.90 18.72 12.79
CA GLY A 160 -15.77 17.55 12.61
C GLY A 160 -16.95 17.48 13.60
N LEU A 161 -17.31 18.62 14.20
CA LEU A 161 -18.57 18.74 14.93
C LEU A 161 -19.74 18.72 13.93
N ILE A 162 -20.86 18.13 14.31
CA ILE A 162 -22.09 18.06 13.50
C ILE A 162 -22.94 19.31 13.77
N ILE A 163 -23.42 19.94 12.72
CA ILE A 163 -24.30 21.11 12.77
C ILE A 163 -25.56 20.85 11.92
N PRO A 164 -26.76 21.08 12.46
CA PRO A 164 -27.11 21.25 13.87
C PRO A 164 -27.23 19.89 14.55
N PHE A 165 -26.51 19.65 15.65
CA PHE A 165 -26.48 18.35 16.29
C PHE A 165 -27.80 18.05 17.04
N ASP A 166 -28.22 18.93 17.94
CA ASP A 166 -29.37 18.68 18.84
C ASP A 166 -30.66 18.48 18.04
N GLN A 167 -31.00 19.39 17.13
CA GLN A 167 -32.20 19.30 16.30
C GLN A 167 -32.16 18.08 15.37
N TRP A 168 -30.98 17.70 14.88
CA TRP A 168 -30.83 16.52 14.03
C TRP A 168 -30.98 15.21 14.80
N GLN A 169 -30.49 15.15 16.04
CA GLN A 169 -30.63 13.95 16.89
C GLN A 169 -32.10 13.64 17.21
N GLU A 170 -32.94 14.64 17.32
CA GLU A 170 -34.39 14.48 17.54
C GLU A 170 -35.14 13.93 16.32
N THR A 171 -34.53 13.96 15.13
CA THR A 171 -35.19 13.43 13.93
C THR A 171 -35.19 11.91 13.89
N PRO A 172 -36.29 11.27 13.42
CA PRO A 172 -36.36 9.81 13.31
C PRO A 172 -35.22 9.26 12.41
N VAL A 173 -34.64 8.11 12.77
CA VAL A 173 -33.52 7.47 12.07
C VAL A 173 -33.84 7.08 10.62
N ASN A 174 -35.09 6.81 10.30
CA ASN A 174 -35.59 6.49 8.95
C ASN A 174 -35.77 7.72 8.05
N ARG A 175 -35.67 8.93 8.60
CA ARG A 175 -35.67 10.17 7.79
C ARG A 175 -34.31 10.35 7.14
N VAL A 176 -34.31 10.57 5.82
CA VAL A 176 -33.06 10.80 5.08
C VAL A 176 -32.34 12.03 5.64
N THR A 177 -31.09 11.85 6.01
CA THR A 177 -30.16 12.91 6.39
C THR A 177 -29.39 13.36 5.18
N ILE A 178 -29.43 14.66 4.85
CA ILE A 178 -28.65 15.25 3.77
C ILE A 178 -27.39 15.85 4.38
N LEU A 179 -26.23 15.36 3.98
CA LEU A 179 -24.95 15.86 4.43
C LEU A 179 -24.40 16.82 3.37
N CYS A 180 -24.33 18.11 3.74
CA CYS A 180 -23.84 19.21 2.89
C CYS A 180 -22.35 19.50 3.13
N ALA A 181 -21.71 20.15 2.17
CA ALA A 181 -20.30 20.54 2.23
C ALA A 181 -20.01 21.61 3.28
N GLY A 182 -20.94 22.56 3.48
CA GLY A 182 -20.74 23.70 4.36
C GLY A 182 -21.98 24.11 5.15
N GLU A 183 -21.76 25.02 6.11
CA GLU A 183 -22.81 25.54 7.00
C GLU A 183 -23.87 26.35 6.20
N LYS A 184 -23.45 27.09 5.18
CA LYS A 184 -24.34 27.83 4.28
C LYS A 184 -25.28 26.85 3.56
N ASP A 185 -24.72 25.83 2.94
CA ASP A 185 -25.47 24.84 2.14
C ASP A 185 -26.45 24.05 2.99
N MET A 186 -26.03 23.68 4.19
CA MET A 186 -26.89 23.05 5.17
C MET A 186 -28.08 23.94 5.54
N ALA A 187 -27.85 25.24 5.80
CA ALA A 187 -28.92 26.15 6.17
C ALA A 187 -29.88 26.42 5.01
N VAL A 188 -29.39 26.54 3.78
CA VAL A 188 -30.22 26.66 2.56
C VAL A 188 -31.05 25.40 2.35
N ALA A 189 -30.45 24.23 2.43
CA ALA A 189 -31.18 22.94 2.30
C ALA A 189 -32.30 22.81 3.37
N ARG A 190 -32.04 23.23 4.59
CA ARG A 190 -33.06 23.28 5.67
C ARG A 190 -34.16 24.28 5.35
N SER A 191 -33.85 25.43 4.75
CA SER A 191 -34.84 26.42 4.30
C SER A 191 -35.82 25.85 3.27
N HIS A 192 -35.42 24.81 2.55
CA HIS A 192 -36.29 24.04 1.67
C HIS A 192 -36.97 22.82 2.35
N GLY A 193 -36.93 22.74 3.71
CA GLY A 193 -37.58 21.70 4.50
C GLY A 193 -36.89 20.32 4.46
N LEU A 194 -35.60 20.30 4.13
CA LEU A 194 -34.78 19.10 4.11
C LEU A 194 -34.11 18.87 5.48
N ASN A 195 -33.91 17.62 5.87
CA ASN A 195 -33.17 17.26 7.08
C ASN A 195 -31.65 17.30 6.80
N ALA A 196 -31.09 18.51 6.74
CA ALA A 196 -29.72 18.72 6.35
C ALA A 196 -28.79 18.98 7.56
N ILE A 197 -27.57 18.48 7.45
CA ILE A 197 -26.48 18.67 8.41
C ILE A 197 -25.17 18.96 7.65
N THR A 198 -24.16 19.43 8.39
CA THR A 198 -22.79 19.51 7.92
C THR A 198 -21.80 19.24 9.04
N PHE A 199 -20.51 19.10 8.71
CA PHE A 199 -19.41 19.02 9.67
C PHE A 199 -18.65 20.34 9.73
N THR A 200 -18.21 20.75 10.92
CA THR A 200 -17.23 21.84 11.03
C THR A 200 -15.91 21.40 10.35
N GLY A 201 -15.43 22.23 9.44
CA GLY A 201 -14.28 21.90 8.59
C GLY A 201 -14.66 21.49 7.16
N GLY A 202 -15.98 21.46 6.85
CA GLY A 202 -16.50 21.29 5.51
C GLY A 202 -16.22 19.93 4.89
N GLU A 203 -16.16 19.87 3.58
CA GLU A 203 -15.98 18.65 2.77
C GLU A 203 -14.67 17.88 3.05
N GLN A 204 -13.65 18.56 3.60
CA GLN A 204 -12.39 17.90 3.96
C GLN A 204 -12.45 17.24 5.35
N ALA A 205 -13.49 17.52 6.14
CA ALA A 205 -13.64 16.95 7.46
C ALA A 205 -13.97 15.44 7.36
N THR A 206 -13.25 14.63 8.11
CA THR A 206 -13.61 13.23 8.33
C THR A 206 -14.58 13.16 9.51
N PRO A 207 -15.67 12.38 9.44
CA PRO A 207 -16.53 12.16 10.59
C PRO A 207 -15.72 11.70 11.79
N LYS A 208 -15.81 12.43 12.90
CA LYS A 208 -15.11 12.10 14.14
C LYS A 208 -16.04 11.41 15.15
N MET A 209 -17.34 11.50 14.93
CA MET A 209 -18.41 10.90 15.73
C MET A 209 -19.22 10.01 14.79
N LEU A 210 -19.20 8.70 15.00
CA LEU A 210 -19.87 7.74 14.12
C LEU A 210 -21.18 7.22 14.70
N GLU A 211 -21.27 7.02 16.01
CA GLU A 211 -22.47 6.49 16.65
C GLU A 211 -23.76 7.29 16.41
N PRO A 212 -23.72 8.63 16.34
CA PRO A 212 -24.93 9.41 16.00
C PRO A 212 -25.53 9.08 14.62
N PHE A 213 -24.76 8.46 13.72
CA PHE A 213 -25.21 8.02 12.40
C PHE A 213 -25.74 6.58 12.37
N ARG A 214 -25.71 5.86 13.51
CA ARG A 214 -26.15 4.48 13.56
C ARG A 214 -27.59 4.34 13.06
N ASP A 215 -27.77 3.38 12.15
CA ASP A 215 -29.06 3.02 11.54
C ASP A 215 -29.74 4.16 10.73
N ARG A 216 -29.05 5.28 10.45
CA ARG A 216 -29.56 6.39 9.65
C ARG A 216 -29.34 6.18 8.16
N ILE A 217 -30.19 6.82 7.36
CA ILE A 217 -30.05 6.92 5.90
C ILE A 217 -29.37 8.26 5.59
N VAL A 218 -28.17 8.22 4.98
CA VAL A 218 -27.37 9.42 4.70
C VAL A 218 -27.20 9.60 3.20
N ALA A 219 -27.52 10.81 2.70
CA ALA A 219 -27.30 11.26 1.33
C ALA A 219 -26.27 12.39 1.36
N ILE A 220 -25.09 12.16 0.81
CA ILE A 220 -24.00 13.12 0.76
C ILE A 220 -24.13 13.96 -0.51
N CYS A 221 -24.27 15.27 -0.36
CA CYS A 221 -24.43 16.25 -1.44
C CYS A 221 -23.31 17.31 -1.30
N TYR A 222 -22.12 16.99 -1.82
CA TYR A 222 -20.95 17.86 -1.79
C TYR A 222 -20.74 18.59 -3.11
N ASP A 223 -19.85 19.57 -3.13
CA ASP A 223 -19.57 20.46 -4.25
C ASP A 223 -19.12 19.71 -5.52
N ASN A 224 -19.42 20.28 -6.68
CA ASN A 224 -19.00 19.71 -7.97
C ASN A 224 -17.55 20.10 -8.31
N ASP A 225 -16.61 19.66 -7.47
CA ASP A 225 -15.19 19.76 -7.73
C ASP A 225 -14.44 18.49 -7.24
N GLU A 226 -13.13 18.44 -7.46
CA GLU A 226 -12.32 17.27 -7.06
C GLU A 226 -12.24 17.10 -5.54
N ALA A 227 -12.25 18.21 -4.79
CA ALA A 227 -12.18 18.17 -3.34
C ALA A 227 -13.49 17.64 -2.74
N GLY A 228 -14.65 18.13 -3.24
CA GLY A 228 -15.97 17.66 -2.86
C GLY A 228 -16.18 16.18 -3.19
N LYS A 229 -15.80 15.73 -4.39
CA LYS A 229 -15.90 14.32 -4.79
C LYS A 229 -15.04 13.41 -3.90
N ALA A 230 -13.79 13.79 -3.65
CA ALA A 230 -12.88 13.03 -2.78
C ALA A 230 -13.36 13.03 -1.32
N GLY A 231 -13.85 14.17 -0.82
CA GLY A 231 -14.44 14.31 0.51
C GLY A 231 -15.67 13.44 0.70
N ALA A 232 -16.58 13.41 -0.29
CA ALA A 232 -17.80 12.60 -0.26
C ALA A 232 -17.49 11.09 -0.13
N VAL A 233 -16.53 10.59 -0.90
CA VAL A 233 -16.10 9.18 -0.83
C VAL A 233 -15.48 8.85 0.52
N LYS A 234 -14.63 9.72 1.06
CA LYS A 234 -13.98 9.55 2.35
C LYS A 234 -15.01 9.49 3.49
N VAL A 235 -16.00 10.38 3.46
CA VAL A 235 -17.08 10.42 4.46
C VAL A 235 -17.99 9.21 4.31
N ALA A 236 -18.37 8.84 3.08
CA ALA A 236 -19.21 7.67 2.83
C ALA A 236 -18.56 6.39 3.35
N SER A 237 -17.26 6.20 3.09
CA SER A 237 -16.51 5.03 3.57
C SER A 237 -16.49 4.92 5.10
N ALA A 238 -16.40 6.05 5.80
CA ALA A 238 -16.45 6.06 7.26
C ALA A 238 -17.86 5.76 7.79
N LEU A 239 -18.91 6.36 7.19
CA LEU A 239 -20.28 6.22 7.66
C LEU A 239 -20.88 4.84 7.35
N MET A 240 -20.43 4.14 6.33
CA MET A 240 -20.88 2.77 6.03
C MET A 240 -20.70 1.78 7.16
N GLN A 241 -19.83 2.07 8.13
CA GLN A 241 -19.59 1.19 9.27
C GLN A 241 -20.78 1.17 10.26
N VAL A 242 -21.59 2.22 10.27
CA VAL A 242 -22.65 2.41 11.27
C VAL A 242 -23.99 2.79 10.67
N ALA A 243 -24.03 3.51 9.55
CA ALA A 243 -25.27 3.95 8.91
C ALA A 243 -25.99 2.78 8.20
N ALA A 244 -27.32 2.80 8.18
CA ALA A 244 -28.12 1.81 7.48
C ALA A 244 -27.94 1.90 5.94
N THR A 245 -27.82 3.12 5.44
CA THR A 245 -27.64 3.38 4.01
C THR A 245 -26.83 4.67 3.82
N VAL A 246 -25.84 4.63 2.91
CA VAL A 246 -25.09 5.81 2.49
C VAL A 246 -25.18 5.94 0.98
N LYS A 247 -25.43 7.15 0.48
CA LYS A 247 -25.47 7.48 -0.95
C LYS A 247 -24.60 8.71 -1.22
N ILE A 248 -23.85 8.72 -2.30
CA ILE A 248 -23.16 9.92 -2.80
C ILE A 248 -23.99 10.45 -3.97
N VAL A 249 -24.62 11.57 -3.77
CA VAL A 249 -25.58 12.14 -4.73
C VAL A 249 -24.85 13.09 -5.66
N THR A 250 -24.62 12.65 -6.88
CA THR A 250 -23.97 13.45 -7.93
C THR A 250 -24.95 13.88 -9.04
N GLY A 251 -26.18 13.37 -9.03
CA GLY A 251 -27.15 13.68 -10.07
C GLY A 251 -27.48 15.18 -10.19
N PHE A 252 -27.43 15.95 -9.10
CA PHE A 252 -27.65 17.38 -9.15
C PHE A 252 -26.51 18.16 -9.83
N HIS A 253 -25.32 17.54 -10.00
CA HIS A 253 -24.21 18.12 -10.77
C HIS A 253 -24.50 18.18 -12.28
N GLU A 254 -25.54 17.49 -12.75
CA GLU A 254 -26.05 17.67 -14.12
C GLU A 254 -26.65 19.05 -14.35
N VAL A 255 -27.10 19.71 -13.27
CA VAL A 255 -27.60 21.07 -13.26
C VAL A 255 -26.50 22.05 -12.82
N CYS A 256 -25.78 21.72 -11.75
CA CYS A 256 -24.64 22.47 -11.22
C CYS A 256 -23.37 22.02 -11.95
N THR A 257 -23.14 22.51 -13.16
CA THR A 257 -22.07 22.02 -14.06
C THR A 257 -20.76 22.75 -13.92
N GLU A 258 -20.75 23.94 -13.31
CA GLU A 258 -19.53 24.71 -13.12
C GLU A 258 -18.71 24.17 -11.93
N HIS A 259 -17.39 24.39 -11.97
CA HIS A 259 -16.50 23.95 -10.93
C HIS A 259 -16.79 24.65 -9.58
N GLY A 260 -17.02 23.85 -8.54
CA GLY A 260 -17.28 24.34 -7.19
C GLY A 260 -18.72 24.81 -6.95
N GLU A 261 -19.65 24.52 -7.85
CA GLU A 261 -21.08 24.73 -7.59
C GLU A 261 -21.60 23.70 -6.59
N ASP A 262 -22.49 24.15 -5.74
CA ASP A 262 -22.97 23.48 -4.55
C ASP A 262 -24.51 23.35 -4.51
N ILE A 263 -25.04 22.87 -3.39
CA ILE A 263 -26.47 22.73 -3.18
C ILE A 263 -27.17 24.09 -3.06
N THR A 264 -26.49 25.14 -2.64
CA THR A 264 -27.01 26.50 -2.65
C THR A 264 -27.26 26.98 -4.07
N ASP A 265 -26.29 26.77 -4.98
CA ASP A 265 -26.47 27.11 -6.40
C ASP A 265 -27.63 26.37 -7.01
N PHE A 266 -27.81 25.08 -6.68
CA PHE A 266 -28.94 24.28 -7.12
C PHE A 266 -30.29 24.92 -6.78
N PHE A 267 -30.45 25.40 -5.55
CA PHE A 267 -31.71 26.00 -5.12
C PHE A 267 -31.84 27.45 -5.53
N VAL A 268 -30.81 28.28 -5.34
CA VAL A 268 -30.86 29.73 -5.51
C VAL A 268 -30.54 30.15 -6.93
N LYS A 269 -29.46 29.67 -7.54
CA LYS A 269 -29.03 30.05 -8.89
C LYS A 269 -29.90 29.38 -9.96
N TYR A 270 -30.17 28.10 -9.81
CA TYR A 270 -30.92 27.29 -10.77
C TYR A 270 -32.40 27.15 -10.43
N ASN A 271 -32.87 27.71 -9.31
CA ASN A 271 -34.27 27.75 -8.87
C ASN A 271 -34.94 26.35 -8.92
N LYS A 272 -34.23 25.32 -8.48
CA LYS A 272 -34.72 23.94 -8.41
C LYS A 272 -35.48 23.70 -7.11
N SER A 273 -36.37 22.70 -7.16
CA SER A 273 -37.20 22.32 -5.99
C SER A 273 -36.54 21.25 -5.14
N LYS A 274 -37.04 21.07 -3.91
CA LYS A 274 -36.62 19.93 -3.06
C LYS A 274 -37.03 18.60 -3.66
N GLU A 275 -38.14 18.56 -4.42
CA GLU A 275 -38.64 17.37 -5.12
C GLU A 275 -37.65 16.90 -6.17
N ASP A 276 -36.98 17.83 -6.87
CA ASP A 276 -35.91 17.53 -7.82
C ASP A 276 -34.71 16.88 -7.13
N LEU A 277 -34.27 17.43 -5.98
CA LEU A 277 -33.17 16.84 -5.21
C LEU A 277 -33.55 15.46 -4.65
N ILE A 278 -34.77 15.32 -4.12
CA ILE A 278 -35.26 14.01 -3.63
C ILE A 278 -35.29 12.98 -4.75
N LYS A 279 -35.64 13.38 -5.98
CA LYS A 279 -35.57 12.49 -7.14
C LYS A 279 -34.14 11.99 -7.36
N TYR A 280 -33.14 12.85 -7.41
CA TYR A 280 -31.73 12.45 -7.54
C TYR A 280 -31.29 11.55 -6.39
N ILE A 281 -31.67 11.83 -5.15
CA ILE A 281 -31.38 10.97 -4.00
C ILE A 281 -31.99 9.57 -4.17
N LYS A 282 -33.22 9.46 -4.69
CA LYS A 282 -33.87 8.17 -4.93
C LYS A 282 -33.20 7.38 -6.04
N GLU A 283 -32.84 8.02 -7.12
CA GLU A 283 -32.19 7.43 -8.30
C GLU A 283 -30.73 7.04 -8.03
N THR A 284 -30.07 7.69 -7.07
CA THR A 284 -28.69 7.37 -6.69
C THR A 284 -28.60 5.99 -6.04
N PRO A 285 -27.74 5.07 -6.55
CA PRO A 285 -27.53 3.77 -5.92
C PRO A 285 -26.97 3.90 -4.51
N VAL A 286 -27.13 2.84 -3.72
CA VAL A 286 -26.48 2.74 -2.41
C VAL A 286 -24.98 2.63 -2.62
N PHE A 287 -24.22 3.45 -1.91
CA PHE A 287 -22.77 3.43 -1.96
C PHE A 287 -22.24 2.07 -1.45
N GLN A 288 -21.41 1.43 -2.26
CA GLN A 288 -20.73 0.18 -1.90
C GLN A 288 -19.22 0.43 -1.81
N VAL A 289 -18.53 -0.34 -0.98
CA VAL A 289 -17.05 -0.20 -0.84
C VAL A 289 -16.34 -0.43 -2.19
N THR A 290 -16.96 -1.18 -3.09
CA THR A 290 -16.50 -1.34 -4.48
C THR A 290 -16.60 -0.05 -5.31
N ASP A 291 -17.53 0.85 -4.94
CA ASP A 291 -17.70 2.16 -5.57
C ASP A 291 -16.78 3.20 -4.92
N ALA A 292 -16.32 2.91 -3.72
CA ALA A 292 -15.31 3.65 -2.95
C ALA A 292 -13.87 3.31 -3.35
N LEU A 293 -13.66 2.79 -4.55
CA LEU A 293 -12.36 3.01 -5.15
C LEU A 293 -12.30 4.51 -5.44
N PRO A 294 -11.67 5.31 -4.55
CA PRO A 294 -11.18 6.61 -4.94
C PRO A 294 -10.37 6.38 -6.21
N SER A 295 -10.21 7.37 -7.02
CA SER A 295 -9.13 7.43 -8.02
C SER A 295 -7.99 6.61 -7.48
N ALA A 296 -7.76 5.41 -8.04
CA ALA A 296 -7.06 4.26 -7.46
C ALA A 296 -5.89 4.75 -6.64
N THR A 297 -5.77 4.30 -5.38
CA THR A 297 -4.61 4.66 -4.53
C THR A 297 -3.43 4.69 -5.47
N PRO A 298 -2.79 5.85 -5.73
CA PRO A 298 -1.96 6.01 -6.90
C PRO A 298 -0.87 4.96 -6.88
N MET A 299 -0.81 4.17 -7.94
CA MET A 299 0.22 3.17 -8.08
C MET A 299 1.48 3.87 -8.54
N VAL A 300 2.49 3.86 -7.70
CA VAL A 300 3.77 4.54 -7.93
C VAL A 300 4.93 3.62 -7.59
N ASN A 301 6.06 3.77 -8.27
CA ASN A 301 7.29 3.12 -7.84
C ASN A 301 7.83 3.79 -6.56
N LEU A 302 8.72 3.11 -5.82
CA LEU A 302 9.22 3.61 -4.53
C LEU A 302 10.00 4.93 -4.68
N LEU A 303 10.71 5.12 -5.78
CA LEU A 303 11.40 6.38 -6.06
C LEU A 303 10.42 7.54 -6.20
N THR A 304 9.29 7.33 -6.86
CA THR A 304 8.23 8.33 -6.98
C THR A 304 7.50 8.52 -5.66
N ALA A 305 7.23 7.45 -4.91
CA ALA A 305 6.62 7.51 -3.59
C ALA A 305 7.46 8.32 -2.59
N SER A 306 8.79 8.32 -2.74
CA SER A 306 9.72 9.08 -1.89
C SER A 306 9.74 10.58 -2.16
N LYS A 307 9.11 11.07 -3.24
CA LYS A 307 9.01 12.50 -3.53
C LYS A 307 8.09 13.19 -2.52
N ALA A 308 8.39 14.43 -2.18
CA ALA A 308 7.69 15.20 -1.14
C ALA A 308 6.16 15.21 -1.29
N GLN A 309 5.65 15.20 -2.51
CA GLN A 309 4.20 15.18 -2.79
C GLN A 309 3.48 13.89 -2.37
N HIS A 310 4.21 12.78 -2.25
CA HIS A 310 3.66 11.46 -1.87
C HIS A 310 4.00 11.05 -0.44
N VAL A 311 5.01 11.68 0.17
CA VAL A 311 5.37 11.44 1.57
C VAL A 311 4.18 11.72 2.47
N ASN A 312 3.93 10.83 3.42
CA ASN A 312 2.78 10.87 4.34
C ASN A 312 1.41 10.66 3.67
N ARG A 313 1.37 10.19 2.42
CA ARG A 313 0.14 9.80 1.71
C ARG A 313 0.09 8.31 1.50
N LEU A 314 -1.12 7.76 1.47
CA LEU A 314 -1.34 6.36 1.16
C LEU A 314 -1.17 6.15 -0.35
N VAL A 315 -0.27 5.23 -0.71
CA VAL A 315 0.02 4.85 -2.10
C VAL A 315 0.14 3.35 -2.23
N GLN A 316 0.02 2.83 -3.44
CA GLN A 316 0.31 1.44 -3.75
C GLN A 316 1.61 1.33 -4.53
N SER A 317 2.40 0.30 -4.21
CA SER A 317 3.63 -0.01 -4.93
C SER A 317 3.83 -1.52 -5.03
N ASN A 318 4.41 -1.93 -6.14
CA ASN A 318 4.98 -3.27 -6.24
C ASN A 318 6.36 -3.27 -5.61
N ILE A 319 6.57 -4.10 -4.62
CA ILE A 319 7.84 -4.21 -3.90
C ILE A 319 8.38 -5.62 -3.95
N GLN A 320 9.70 -5.72 -3.83
CA GLN A 320 10.38 -6.96 -3.54
C GLN A 320 10.96 -6.93 -2.12
N VAL A 321 10.72 -8.00 -1.38
CA VAL A 321 11.22 -8.14 -0.01
C VAL A 321 12.64 -8.70 -0.05
N VAL A 322 13.61 -7.88 0.34
CA VAL A 322 15.03 -8.25 0.39
C VAL A 322 15.36 -9.01 1.66
N ALA A 323 14.84 -8.54 2.79
CA ALA A 323 15.11 -9.15 4.09
C ALA A 323 13.91 -8.99 5.03
N VAL A 324 13.74 -9.94 5.94
CA VAL A 324 12.69 -9.91 6.98
C VAL A 324 13.33 -10.23 8.33
N SER A 325 12.91 -9.50 9.36
CA SER A 325 13.23 -9.87 10.75
C SER A 325 12.37 -11.05 11.18
N GLU A 326 12.95 -12.01 11.88
CA GLU A 326 12.20 -13.15 12.44
C GLU A 326 11.33 -12.77 13.61
N ALA A 327 11.72 -11.71 14.34
CA ALA A 327 10.94 -11.22 15.45
C ALA A 327 9.76 -10.37 14.93
N SER A 328 8.56 -10.76 15.31
CA SER A 328 7.40 -9.89 15.24
C SER A 328 7.35 -9.03 16.51
N PHE A 329 6.95 -7.78 16.34
CA PHE A 329 6.67 -6.90 17.45
C PHE A 329 5.16 -6.84 17.61
N LEU A 330 4.67 -7.07 18.82
CA LEU A 330 3.26 -6.89 19.12
C LEU A 330 3.01 -5.41 19.42
N THR A 331 1.93 -4.87 18.90
CA THR A 331 1.51 -3.51 19.23
C THR A 331 1.09 -3.46 20.70
N PRO A 332 1.66 -2.57 21.50
CA PRO A 332 1.24 -2.47 22.89
C PRO A 332 -0.15 -1.86 22.97
N THR A 333 -1.04 -2.49 23.72
CA THR A 333 -2.26 -1.85 24.22
C THR A 333 -1.96 -1.22 25.57
N ALA A 334 -2.25 0.07 25.71
CA ALA A 334 -2.08 0.77 26.98
C ALA A 334 -3.44 0.91 27.67
N SER A 335 -3.53 0.54 28.92
CA SER A 335 -4.62 0.92 29.77
C SER A 335 -4.19 2.07 30.70
N ILE A 336 -4.98 3.14 30.72
CA ILE A 336 -4.81 4.24 31.64
C ILE A 336 -5.69 3.94 32.87
N ALA A 337 -5.07 3.70 34.01
CA ALA A 337 -5.77 3.59 35.26
C ALA A 337 -5.70 4.93 36.00
N GLU A 338 -6.83 5.54 36.28
CA GLU A 338 -6.94 6.67 37.20
C GLU A 338 -7.12 6.14 38.62
N LYS A 339 -6.31 6.59 39.56
CA LYS A 339 -6.52 6.30 40.98
C LYS A 339 -7.36 7.40 41.59
N PHE A 340 -8.48 7.03 42.17
CA PHE A 340 -9.37 7.92 42.89
C PHE A 340 -9.24 7.67 44.41
N ARG A 341 -9.24 8.74 45.20
CA ARG A 341 -9.49 8.66 46.65
C ARG A 341 -10.99 8.85 46.86
N LEU A 342 -11.68 7.82 47.37
CA LEU A 342 -13.02 7.98 47.90
C LEU A 342 -12.98 8.88 49.13
N ALA A 343 -13.84 9.90 49.15
CA ALA A 343 -13.99 10.77 50.32
C ALA A 343 -14.38 9.93 51.55
N GLY A 344 -13.47 9.84 52.49
CA GLY A 344 -13.69 9.15 53.80
C GLY A 344 -12.97 7.80 53.98
N ASN A 345 -12.28 7.27 52.99
CA ASN A 345 -11.49 6.06 53.15
C ASN A 345 -10.08 6.26 52.59
N ASN A 346 -9.07 5.82 53.35
CA ASN A 346 -7.66 5.94 52.94
C ASN A 346 -7.22 4.92 51.89
N ASP A 347 -8.13 4.07 51.42
CA ASP A 347 -7.84 3.05 50.43
C ASP A 347 -7.98 3.61 48.99
N LEU A 348 -6.88 3.50 48.25
CA LEU A 348 -6.80 3.82 46.82
C LEU A 348 -7.53 2.75 46.03
N MET A 349 -8.77 3.01 45.62
CA MET A 349 -9.47 2.18 44.63
C MET A 349 -9.01 2.56 43.23
N SER A 350 -8.49 1.60 42.50
CA SER A 350 -8.25 1.74 41.06
C SER A 350 -9.53 1.40 40.29
N VAL A 351 -10.25 2.40 39.86
CA VAL A 351 -11.26 2.19 38.81
C VAL A 351 -10.51 2.10 37.49
N GLY A 352 -10.32 0.89 36.99
CA GLY A 352 -9.62 0.65 35.74
C GLY A 352 -10.48 1.12 34.57
N GLN A 353 -10.17 2.27 34.03
CA GLN A 353 -10.59 2.63 32.69
C GLN A 353 -9.55 2.08 31.72
N THR A 354 -9.90 1.06 30.99
CA THR A 354 -9.15 0.64 29.82
C THR A 354 -9.49 1.58 28.68
N ALA A 355 -8.72 2.62 28.49
CA ALA A 355 -8.68 3.26 27.20
C ALA A 355 -7.75 2.40 26.34
N ASP A 356 -8.31 1.51 25.56
CA ASP A 356 -7.55 0.72 24.62
C ASP A 356 -6.96 1.67 23.57
N TRP A 357 -5.64 1.73 23.54
CA TRP A 357 -4.94 2.48 22.54
C TRP A 357 -4.77 1.57 21.32
N GLU A 358 -5.57 1.79 20.29
CA GLU A 358 -5.50 1.04 19.04
C GLU A 358 -4.51 1.69 18.08
N LEU A 359 -3.88 0.85 17.26
CA LEU A 359 -3.02 1.28 16.17
C LEU A 359 -3.87 1.98 15.11
N THR A 360 -3.83 3.32 15.11
CA THR A 360 -4.46 4.13 14.05
C THR A 360 -3.38 4.73 13.16
N ASP A 361 -3.74 5.15 11.94
CA ASP A 361 -2.82 5.81 11.02
C ASP A 361 -2.13 7.05 11.63
N ASP A 362 -2.79 7.71 12.58
CA ASP A 362 -2.26 8.90 13.25
C ASP A 362 -1.19 8.57 14.31
N ASN A 363 -1.21 7.36 14.90
CA ASN A 363 -0.28 6.95 15.95
C ASN A 363 0.75 5.90 15.50
N ILE A 364 0.69 5.44 14.25
CA ILE A 364 1.65 4.52 13.67
C ILE A 364 3.10 5.05 13.77
N GLN A 365 3.31 6.35 13.55
CA GLN A 365 4.64 6.96 13.68
C GLN A 365 5.19 6.82 15.08
N ASP A 366 4.35 6.92 16.09
CA ASP A 366 4.71 6.80 17.49
C ASP A 366 5.05 5.35 17.87
N ILE A 367 4.38 4.37 17.22
CA ILE A 367 4.70 2.96 17.38
C ILE A 367 6.03 2.59 16.70
N LEU A 368 6.33 3.15 15.54
CA LEU A 368 7.61 2.91 14.89
C LEU A 368 8.77 3.29 15.78
N HIS A 369 8.62 4.37 16.54
CA HIS A 369 9.55 4.77 17.58
C HIS A 369 9.74 3.69 18.62
N LEU A 370 8.66 3.08 19.02
CA LEU A 370 8.67 2.04 20.01
C LEU A 370 9.36 0.78 19.43
N VAL A 371 9.13 0.36 18.24
CA VAL A 371 9.67 -0.85 17.62
C VAL A 371 11.17 -0.78 17.32
N ASP A 372 11.74 0.38 17.07
CA ASP A 372 13.16 0.52 16.69
C ASP A 372 14.14 0.44 17.89
N ASN A 373 13.65 0.50 19.14
CA ASN A 373 14.48 0.63 20.35
C ASN A 373 14.52 -0.60 21.27
N ASN A 374 14.13 -1.81 20.83
CA ASN A 374 14.13 -3.04 21.67
C ASN A 374 13.54 -2.84 23.07
N PHE A 375 12.21 -2.83 23.17
CA PHE A 375 11.51 -2.34 24.35
C PHE A 375 11.75 -3.13 25.62
N LYS A 376 12.18 -2.39 26.62
CA LYS A 376 11.86 -2.68 28.01
C LYS A 376 10.47 -2.09 28.30
N GLU A 377 9.65 -2.80 29.05
CA GLU A 377 8.28 -2.41 29.43
C GLU A 377 8.24 -0.98 30.03
N GLU A 378 9.23 -0.62 30.82
CA GLU A 378 9.39 0.72 31.39
C GLU A 378 9.50 1.82 30.32
N THR A 379 10.22 1.57 29.24
CA THR A 379 10.38 2.54 28.13
C THR A 379 9.09 2.73 27.36
N ILE A 380 8.29 1.66 27.20
CA ILE A 380 6.96 1.71 26.58
C ILE A 380 6.04 2.59 27.43
N VAL A 381 6.00 2.33 28.74
CA VAL A 381 5.15 3.08 29.68
C VAL A 381 5.50 4.56 29.69
N ASP A 382 6.79 4.92 29.72
CA ASP A 382 7.23 6.32 29.74
C ASP A 382 6.94 7.06 28.42
N ASN A 383 7.08 6.37 27.29
CA ASN A 383 6.73 6.95 25.98
C ASN A 383 5.23 7.11 25.83
N LEU A 384 4.43 6.14 26.23
CA LEU A 384 2.97 6.23 26.22
C LEU A 384 2.46 7.34 27.16
N LYS A 385 3.05 7.53 28.35
CA LYS A 385 2.75 8.67 29.23
C LYS A 385 3.00 9.99 28.53
N ARG A 386 4.11 10.09 27.80
CA ARG A 386 4.50 11.30 27.04
C ARG A 386 3.52 11.58 25.90
N LEU A 387 3.18 10.56 25.12
CA LEU A 387 2.24 10.65 24.00
C LEU A 387 0.84 11.05 24.46
N LEU A 388 0.38 10.47 25.55
CA LEU A 388 -0.94 10.73 26.11
C LEU A 388 -0.97 12.01 26.97
N LYS A 389 0.16 12.76 27.06
CA LYS A 389 0.30 13.98 27.89
C LYS A 389 -0.22 13.80 29.32
N VAL A 390 0.05 12.63 29.90
CA VAL A 390 -0.40 12.29 31.25
C VAL A 390 0.46 13.04 32.29
N PRO A 391 -0.11 13.79 33.21
CA PRO A 391 0.65 14.45 34.28
C PRO A 391 1.43 13.42 35.10
N PRO A 392 2.70 13.71 35.51
CA PRO A 392 3.59 12.70 36.08
C PRO A 392 3.14 12.09 37.41
N LYS A 393 2.18 12.69 38.11
CA LYS A 393 1.85 12.31 39.51
C LYS A 393 0.48 11.68 39.73
N GLU A 394 -0.44 11.73 38.73
CA GLU A 394 -1.84 11.38 39.02
C GLU A 394 -2.41 10.23 38.15
N LYS A 395 -1.71 9.80 37.13
CA LYS A 395 -2.20 8.75 36.22
C LYS A 395 -1.16 7.63 36.04
N TYR A 396 -1.62 6.40 36.19
CA TYR A 396 -0.80 5.22 35.99
C TYR A 396 -1.13 4.63 34.60
N VAL A 397 -0.14 4.60 33.71
CA VAL A 397 -0.23 3.85 32.47
C VAL A 397 0.36 2.48 32.73
N THR A 398 -0.48 1.45 32.65
CA THR A 398 -0.05 0.07 32.69
C THR A 398 -0.21 -0.54 31.32
N VAL A 399 0.84 -1.13 30.79
CA VAL A 399 0.76 -1.99 29.60
C VAL A 399 0.24 -3.35 30.08
N ARG A 400 -1.02 -3.65 29.83
CA ARG A 400 -1.65 -4.89 30.31
C ARG A 400 -1.69 -5.99 29.27
N GLN A 401 -1.75 -5.65 28.00
CA GLN A 401 -1.81 -6.62 26.89
C GLN A 401 -1.13 -6.06 25.66
N TYR A 402 -0.57 -6.96 24.87
CA TYR A 402 -0.14 -6.65 23.51
C TYR A 402 -1.30 -6.88 22.56
N SER A 403 -1.50 -6.01 21.58
CA SER A 403 -2.48 -6.21 20.52
C SER A 403 -2.20 -7.55 19.83
N LYS A 404 -3.25 -8.20 19.36
CA LYS A 404 -3.13 -9.40 18.52
C LYS A 404 -2.59 -9.10 17.11
N CYS A 405 -2.33 -7.85 16.80
CA CYS A 405 -1.80 -7.44 15.50
C CYS A 405 -0.26 -7.36 15.55
N PRO A 406 0.45 -8.34 14.99
CA PRO A 406 1.90 -8.32 14.94
C PRO A 406 2.39 -7.29 13.91
N VAL A 407 3.55 -6.68 14.21
CA VAL A 407 4.28 -5.81 13.27
C VAL A 407 5.59 -6.50 12.89
N TYR A 408 5.85 -6.61 11.60
CA TYR A 408 7.04 -7.25 11.07
C TYR A 408 7.95 -6.22 10.41
N LYS A 409 9.22 -6.20 10.79
CA LYS A 409 10.23 -5.35 10.14
C LYS A 409 10.77 -6.06 8.91
N ALA A 410 10.77 -5.36 7.78
CA ALA A 410 11.32 -5.85 6.52
C ALA A 410 12.20 -4.80 5.86
N TYR A 411 13.02 -5.23 4.91
CA TYR A 411 13.75 -4.38 3.98
C TYR A 411 13.22 -4.66 2.59
N VAL A 412 12.81 -3.63 1.91
CA VAL A 412 12.10 -3.73 0.63
C VAL A 412 12.73 -2.81 -0.41
N THR A 413 12.60 -3.19 -1.66
CA THR A 413 13.08 -2.42 -2.81
C THR A 413 12.03 -2.43 -3.91
N ASP A 414 12.17 -1.55 -4.90
CA ASP A 414 11.38 -1.62 -6.13
C ASP A 414 11.60 -2.97 -6.82
N LEU A 415 10.63 -3.40 -7.61
CA LEU A 415 10.84 -4.54 -8.50
C LEU A 415 11.94 -4.21 -9.50
N PHE A 416 12.95 -5.07 -9.61
CA PHE A 416 14.02 -4.94 -10.60
C PHE A 416 13.48 -4.87 -12.04
N GLU A 417 12.30 -5.41 -12.29
CA GLU A 417 11.63 -5.40 -13.59
C GLU A 417 11.12 -4.02 -14.04
N THR A 418 10.96 -3.09 -13.10
CA THR A 418 10.40 -1.75 -13.40
C THR A 418 11.45 -0.64 -13.42
N THR A 419 12.68 -0.94 -13.04
CA THR A 419 13.76 0.04 -13.01
C THR A 419 14.42 0.16 -14.37
N ASN A 420 13.83 0.96 -15.23
CA ASN A 420 14.39 1.34 -16.54
C ASN A 420 15.51 2.39 -16.42
N THR A 421 16.14 2.51 -15.26
CA THR A 421 17.12 3.55 -14.98
C THR A 421 18.41 2.95 -14.45
N ASP A 422 19.53 3.59 -14.80
CA ASP A 422 20.86 3.35 -14.24
C ASP A 422 20.95 3.67 -12.73
N THR A 423 19.79 3.80 -12.06
CA THR A 423 19.69 4.11 -10.64
C THR A 423 19.76 2.83 -9.80
N VAL A 424 20.64 2.83 -8.82
CA VAL A 424 20.71 1.79 -7.80
C VAL A 424 19.35 1.69 -7.11
N PRO A 425 18.73 0.50 -7.02
CA PRO A 425 17.47 0.34 -6.33
C PRO A 425 17.57 0.84 -4.89
N MET A 426 16.70 1.75 -4.50
CA MET A 426 16.66 2.24 -3.14
C MET A 426 16.06 1.18 -2.22
N GLU A 427 16.76 0.86 -1.13
CA GLU A 427 16.26 -0.02 -0.09
C GLU A 427 15.57 0.79 1.01
N PHE A 428 14.34 0.44 1.34
CA PHE A 428 13.55 1.07 2.40
C PHE A 428 13.38 0.12 3.57
N VAL A 429 13.45 0.67 4.78
CA VAL A 429 12.98 -0.03 5.97
C VAL A 429 11.46 0.02 5.96
N ALA A 430 10.82 -1.14 6.03
CA ALA A 430 9.39 -1.29 6.04
C ALA A 430 8.91 -1.97 7.33
N TYR A 431 7.75 -1.56 7.81
CA TYR A 431 7.03 -2.24 8.87
C TYR A 431 5.66 -2.68 8.33
N SER A 432 5.45 -3.98 8.29
CA SER A 432 4.18 -4.57 7.85
C SER A 432 3.29 -4.86 9.04
N VAL A 433 2.11 -4.28 9.05
CA VAL A 433 1.13 -4.43 10.13
C VAL A 433 0.20 -5.61 9.81
N GLY A 434 0.18 -6.60 10.66
CA GLY A 434 -0.69 -7.78 10.55
C GLY A 434 -0.24 -8.85 9.56
N THR A 435 0.49 -8.51 8.51
CA THR A 435 0.89 -9.44 7.45
C THR A 435 2.38 -9.77 7.54
N LYS A 436 2.71 -11.05 7.67
CA LYS A 436 4.09 -11.51 7.61
C LYS A 436 4.56 -11.56 6.16
N LEU A 437 5.59 -10.78 5.84
CA LEU A 437 6.26 -10.82 4.55
C LEU A 437 7.32 -11.92 4.52
N GLU A 438 7.65 -12.42 3.35
CA GLU A 438 8.68 -13.43 3.14
C GLU A 438 9.81 -12.88 2.28
N SER A 439 11.06 -13.17 2.70
CA SER A 439 12.25 -12.73 1.97
C SER A 439 12.31 -13.36 0.57
N GLY A 440 12.65 -12.56 -0.43
CA GLY A 440 12.72 -12.97 -1.83
C GLY A 440 11.39 -12.88 -2.60
N LYS A 441 10.26 -12.74 -1.90
CA LYS A 441 8.95 -12.64 -2.56
C LYS A 441 8.58 -11.21 -2.94
N LYS A 442 7.67 -11.12 -3.91
CA LYS A 442 7.13 -9.87 -4.45
C LYS A 442 5.73 -9.61 -3.88
N TYR A 443 5.42 -8.37 -3.58
CA TYR A 443 4.13 -7.96 -3.03
C TYR A 443 3.63 -6.68 -3.69
N LEU A 444 2.33 -6.62 -3.95
CA LEU A 444 1.61 -5.38 -4.12
C LEU A 444 1.21 -4.88 -2.73
N VAL A 445 1.75 -3.75 -2.31
CA VAL A 445 1.50 -3.21 -0.97
C VAL A 445 0.80 -1.87 -1.03
N THR A 446 -0.12 -1.68 -0.11
CA THR A 446 -0.66 -0.37 0.22
C THR A 446 0.15 0.16 1.39
N HIS A 447 0.80 1.31 1.21
CA HIS A 447 1.75 1.80 2.17
C HIS A 447 1.78 3.32 2.26
N LYS A 448 2.42 3.80 3.32
CA LYS A 448 2.71 5.21 3.57
C LYS A 448 4.19 5.37 3.87
N LEU A 449 4.88 6.27 3.19
CA LEU A 449 6.24 6.65 3.54
C LEU A 449 6.20 7.80 4.54
N VAL A 450 6.87 7.61 5.67
CA VAL A 450 6.93 8.61 6.75
C VAL A 450 8.39 8.88 7.13
N PRO A 451 8.74 10.10 7.53
CA PRO A 451 10.06 10.38 8.08
C PRO A 451 10.29 9.54 9.35
N HIS A 452 11.48 8.98 9.47
CA HIS A 452 11.84 8.24 10.69
C HIS A 452 11.99 9.23 11.87
N PRO A 453 11.31 9.01 13.00
CA PRO A 453 11.26 10.00 14.08
C PRO A 453 12.61 10.37 14.68
N TYR A 454 13.63 9.49 14.58
CA TYR A 454 14.98 9.71 15.13
C TYR A 454 16.12 9.76 14.13
N LYS A 455 15.88 9.31 12.89
CA LYS A 455 16.89 9.29 11.82
C LYS A 455 16.49 10.27 10.74
N GLY A 456 16.49 11.54 11.05
CA GLY A 456 15.82 12.66 10.38
C GLY A 456 15.83 12.73 8.85
N ALA A 457 16.74 12.04 8.15
CA ALA A 457 16.77 12.00 6.70
C ALA A 457 16.25 10.65 6.13
N GLN A 458 15.92 9.68 6.97
CA GLN A 458 15.49 8.36 6.52
C GLN A 458 13.98 8.28 6.43
N LEU A 459 13.46 7.93 5.24
CA LEU A 459 12.06 7.56 5.07
C LEU A 459 11.86 6.10 5.47
N THR A 460 10.76 5.85 6.16
CA THR A 460 10.33 4.52 6.61
C THR A 460 8.98 4.20 5.99
N MET A 461 8.84 2.98 5.49
CA MET A 461 7.60 2.51 4.89
C MET A 461 6.73 1.83 5.94
N ILE A 462 5.46 2.22 5.99
CA ILE A 462 4.44 1.52 6.77
C ILE A 462 3.49 0.85 5.82
N ILE A 463 3.46 -0.48 5.87
CA ILE A 463 2.61 -1.31 5.03
C ILE A 463 1.35 -1.66 5.82
N THR A 464 0.20 -1.21 5.33
CA THR A 464 -1.11 -1.46 5.94
C THR A 464 -1.84 -2.63 5.31
N ASP A 465 -1.56 -2.91 4.03
CA ASP A 465 -2.07 -4.09 3.31
C ASP A 465 -0.98 -4.63 2.39
N ALA A 466 -0.83 -5.95 2.34
CA ALA A 466 0.14 -6.61 1.48
C ALA A 466 -0.50 -7.85 0.85
N LYS A 467 -0.58 -7.83 -0.46
CA LYS A 467 -0.99 -8.99 -1.26
C LYS A 467 0.22 -9.50 -1.99
N GLN A 468 0.47 -10.80 -1.93
CA GLN A 468 1.54 -11.38 -2.74
C GLN A 468 1.27 -10.99 -4.19
N ALA A 469 2.20 -10.24 -4.78
CA ALA A 469 2.08 -9.89 -6.18
C ALA A 469 2.23 -11.19 -6.97
N THR A 470 1.25 -11.49 -7.78
CA THR A 470 1.44 -12.39 -8.89
C THR A 470 2.43 -11.70 -9.82
N ASP A 471 3.46 -12.41 -10.26
CA ASP A 471 4.45 -11.84 -11.19
C ASP A 471 3.68 -11.23 -12.38
N SER A 472 4.08 -10.04 -12.82
CA SER A 472 3.53 -9.39 -14.03
C SER A 472 3.58 -10.31 -15.27
N VAL A 473 4.45 -11.30 -15.20
CA VAL A 473 4.60 -12.37 -16.16
C VAL A 473 3.53 -13.47 -15.99
N ASN A 474 3.21 -13.88 -14.75
CA ASN A 474 2.20 -14.92 -14.49
C ASN A 474 0.76 -14.41 -14.73
N ASP A 475 0.53 -13.10 -14.59
CA ASP A 475 -0.76 -12.44 -14.85
C ASP A 475 -0.92 -11.98 -16.30
N PHE A 476 0.00 -12.36 -17.18
CA PHE A 476 -0.06 -12.00 -18.58
C PHE A 476 -1.38 -12.45 -19.22
N LYS A 477 -2.23 -11.49 -19.56
CA LYS A 477 -3.52 -11.75 -20.21
C LYS A 477 -3.36 -11.67 -21.72
N ILE A 478 -3.86 -12.69 -22.40
CA ILE A 478 -3.92 -12.71 -23.85
C ILE A 478 -5.10 -11.81 -24.27
N THR A 479 -4.78 -10.64 -24.82
CA THR A 479 -5.75 -9.72 -25.40
C THR A 479 -5.72 -9.84 -26.94
N PRO A 480 -6.71 -9.30 -27.66
CA PRO A 480 -6.67 -9.26 -29.12
C PRO A 480 -5.40 -8.60 -29.68
N GLU A 481 -4.91 -7.53 -29.01
CA GLU A 481 -3.67 -6.82 -29.38
C GLU A 481 -2.44 -7.71 -29.17
N THR A 482 -2.41 -8.48 -28.06
CA THR A 482 -1.36 -9.47 -27.81
C THR A 482 -1.29 -10.52 -28.92
N ILE A 483 -2.44 -11.04 -29.34
CA ILE A 483 -2.52 -12.02 -30.43
C ILE A 483 -1.99 -11.43 -31.74
N GLU A 484 -2.33 -10.18 -32.05
CA GLU A 484 -1.84 -9.50 -33.25
C GLU A 484 -0.32 -9.33 -33.22
N CYS A 485 0.27 -8.90 -32.08
CA CYS A 485 1.71 -8.84 -31.91
C CYS A 485 2.40 -10.20 -32.12
N LEU A 486 1.81 -11.29 -31.61
CA LEU A 486 2.38 -12.64 -31.78
C LEU A 486 2.27 -13.14 -33.22
N LYS A 487 1.18 -12.82 -33.95
CA LYS A 487 0.98 -13.17 -35.36
C LYS A 487 2.01 -12.52 -36.27
N GLN A 488 2.44 -11.29 -35.99
CA GLN A 488 3.49 -10.60 -36.76
C GLN A 488 4.76 -11.44 -36.91
N ILE A 489 5.12 -12.19 -35.87
CA ILE A 489 6.30 -13.05 -35.89
C ILE A 489 6.00 -14.37 -36.63
N GLN A 490 4.82 -14.93 -36.43
CA GLN A 490 4.40 -16.18 -37.08
C GLN A 490 4.37 -16.03 -38.60
N THR A 491 3.96 -14.86 -39.10
CA THR A 491 3.80 -14.57 -40.53
C THR A 491 5.12 -14.22 -41.22
N LEU A 492 6.26 -14.16 -40.51
CA LEU A 492 7.57 -13.99 -41.17
C LEU A 492 7.80 -15.07 -42.22
N PRO A 493 8.31 -14.74 -43.41
CA PRO A 493 8.50 -15.70 -44.50
C PRO A 493 9.68 -16.63 -44.24
N GLY A 494 9.67 -17.80 -44.90
CA GLY A 494 10.78 -18.73 -44.90
C GLY A 494 10.72 -19.85 -43.86
N THR A 495 11.80 -20.59 -43.76
CA THR A 495 12.01 -21.67 -42.77
C THR A 495 12.16 -21.10 -41.38
N VAL A 496 12.19 -21.96 -40.35
CA VAL A 496 12.48 -21.55 -38.98
C VAL A 496 13.80 -20.81 -38.88
N PHE A 497 14.84 -21.27 -39.60
CA PHE A 497 16.14 -20.61 -39.62
C PHE A 497 16.10 -19.23 -40.27
N ASP A 498 15.34 -19.08 -41.38
CA ASP A 498 15.15 -17.78 -42.02
C ASP A 498 14.42 -16.79 -41.08
N LYS A 499 13.43 -17.27 -40.34
CA LYS A 499 12.70 -16.47 -39.34
C LYS A 499 13.62 -16.03 -38.19
N VAL A 500 14.45 -16.96 -37.65
CA VAL A 500 15.41 -16.63 -36.59
C VAL A 500 16.42 -15.60 -37.09
N HIS A 501 16.97 -15.78 -38.32
CA HIS A 501 17.88 -14.79 -38.89
C HIS A 501 17.20 -13.45 -39.08
N SER A 502 15.99 -13.40 -39.62
CA SER A 502 15.23 -12.17 -39.80
C SER A 502 14.98 -11.47 -38.44
N LEU A 503 14.62 -12.22 -37.41
CA LEU A 503 14.46 -11.66 -36.07
C LEU A 503 15.76 -11.09 -35.52
N THR A 504 16.89 -11.79 -35.70
CA THR A 504 18.22 -11.30 -35.27
C THR A 504 18.57 -9.97 -35.97
N GLN A 505 18.31 -9.84 -37.30
CA GLN A 505 18.52 -8.58 -37.99
C GLN A 505 17.59 -7.45 -37.48
N LYS A 506 16.35 -7.76 -37.21
CA LYS A 506 15.39 -6.81 -36.60
C LYS A 506 15.82 -6.38 -35.18
N VAL A 507 16.33 -7.31 -34.38
CA VAL A 507 16.90 -7.00 -33.07
C VAL A 507 18.11 -6.08 -33.21
N LYS A 508 19.00 -6.29 -34.16
CA LYS A 508 20.10 -5.35 -34.47
C LYS A 508 19.59 -3.94 -34.78
N GLY A 509 18.42 -3.84 -35.47
CA GLY A 509 17.79 -2.56 -35.74
C GLY A 509 17.39 -1.82 -34.47
N ILE A 510 16.91 -2.53 -33.45
CA ILE A 510 16.60 -1.94 -32.14
C ILE A 510 17.87 -1.58 -31.38
N LEU A 511 18.90 -2.46 -31.41
CA LEU A 511 20.17 -2.23 -30.73
C LEU A 511 20.95 -1.06 -31.34
N GLY A 512 20.67 -0.72 -32.58
CA GLY A 512 21.32 0.39 -33.30
C GLY A 512 22.77 0.12 -33.70
N TYR A 513 23.22 -1.14 -33.73
CA TYR A 513 24.54 -1.52 -34.19
C TYR A 513 24.59 -2.92 -34.80
N ASN A 514 25.55 -3.14 -35.71
CA ASN A 514 25.76 -4.41 -36.37
C ASN A 514 26.62 -5.35 -35.51
N GLY A 515 26.03 -5.92 -34.46
CA GLY A 515 26.68 -6.88 -33.57
C GLY A 515 26.89 -8.26 -34.23
N ASN A 516 27.58 -9.14 -33.50
CA ASN A 516 27.75 -10.53 -33.90
C ASN A 516 26.45 -11.32 -33.85
N ASP A 517 26.01 -11.89 -34.98
CA ASP A 517 24.75 -12.64 -35.10
C ASP A 517 24.67 -13.80 -34.11
N THR A 518 25.74 -14.57 -33.96
CA THR A 518 25.78 -15.70 -33.03
C THR A 518 25.58 -15.26 -31.60
N LEU A 519 26.24 -14.15 -31.20
CA LEU A 519 26.11 -13.59 -29.87
C LEU A 519 24.68 -13.14 -29.56
N ILE A 520 24.11 -12.36 -30.49
CA ILE A 520 22.74 -11.85 -30.33
C ILE A 520 21.73 -12.99 -30.29
N THR A 521 21.86 -13.96 -31.23
CA THR A 521 20.97 -15.11 -31.29
C THR A 521 21.06 -15.96 -30.01
N ALA A 522 22.26 -16.22 -29.50
CA ALA A 522 22.44 -17.02 -28.29
C ALA A 522 21.82 -16.35 -27.05
N MET A 523 22.01 -15.04 -26.90
CA MET A 523 21.39 -14.27 -25.83
C MET A 523 19.86 -14.21 -25.98
N ASP A 524 19.38 -13.96 -27.20
CA ASP A 524 17.96 -13.89 -27.48
C ASP A 524 17.26 -15.23 -27.23
N LEU A 525 17.87 -16.35 -27.61
CA LEU A 525 17.38 -17.70 -27.29
C LEU A 525 17.29 -17.92 -25.78
N SER A 526 18.29 -17.49 -25.01
CA SER A 526 18.29 -17.62 -23.55
C SER A 526 17.14 -16.87 -22.90
N TYR A 527 16.79 -15.69 -23.44
CA TYR A 527 15.60 -14.94 -23.00
C TYR A 527 14.29 -15.67 -23.35
N HIS A 528 14.19 -16.25 -24.56
CA HIS A 528 12.96 -16.84 -25.11
C HIS A 528 12.76 -18.30 -24.70
N THR A 529 13.05 -18.63 -23.46
CA THR A 529 12.87 -19.97 -22.89
C THR A 529 11.70 -20.00 -21.88
N VAL A 530 10.98 -21.11 -21.85
CA VAL A 530 10.01 -21.40 -20.79
C VAL A 530 10.73 -21.92 -19.55
N LEU A 531 10.12 -21.85 -18.38
CA LEU A 531 10.74 -22.43 -17.17
C LEU A 531 10.70 -23.95 -17.19
N ASN A 532 9.53 -24.51 -17.48
CA ASN A 532 9.30 -25.94 -17.51
C ASN A 532 8.43 -26.31 -18.71
N PHE A 533 8.56 -27.55 -19.17
CA PHE A 533 7.70 -28.13 -20.21
C PHE A 533 7.52 -29.63 -19.94
N ASN A 534 6.54 -30.26 -20.61
CA ASN A 534 6.33 -31.68 -20.58
C ASN A 534 6.91 -32.32 -21.84
N PHE A 535 7.73 -33.37 -21.71
CA PHE A 535 8.36 -34.11 -22.82
C PHE A 535 7.94 -35.57 -22.78
N GLY A 536 6.97 -35.95 -23.58
CA GLY A 536 6.38 -37.28 -23.54
C GLY A 536 5.80 -37.58 -22.15
N ASN A 537 6.33 -38.64 -21.51
CA ASN A 537 5.94 -39.05 -20.16
C ASN A 537 6.65 -38.28 -19.04
N PHE A 538 7.66 -37.51 -19.36
CA PHE A 538 8.38 -36.68 -18.37
C PHE A 538 7.64 -35.38 -18.11
N LYS A 539 7.38 -35.10 -16.84
CA LYS A 539 6.67 -33.90 -16.39
C LYS A 539 7.65 -32.91 -15.80
N ASP A 540 7.33 -31.63 -15.94
CA ASP A 540 8.07 -30.49 -15.37
C ASP A 540 9.58 -30.50 -15.71
N VAL A 541 9.92 -30.92 -16.93
CA VAL A 541 11.29 -30.86 -17.40
C VAL A 541 11.78 -29.42 -17.48
N ARG A 542 13.00 -29.17 -17.04
CA ARG A 542 13.63 -27.85 -17.12
C ARG A 542 13.66 -27.36 -18.60
N GLY A 543 13.08 -26.20 -18.85
CA GLY A 543 12.94 -25.65 -20.20
C GLY A 543 13.84 -24.45 -20.51
N TYR A 544 14.56 -23.92 -19.53
CA TYR A 544 15.44 -22.77 -19.73
C TYR A 544 16.89 -23.20 -19.98
N LEU A 545 17.64 -22.32 -20.65
CA LEU A 545 19.05 -22.52 -21.01
C LEU A 545 19.96 -21.81 -20.02
N ASP A 546 20.96 -22.54 -19.51
CA ASP A 546 22.13 -21.96 -18.87
C ASP A 546 23.19 -21.72 -19.95
N THR A 547 23.48 -20.44 -20.22
CA THR A 547 24.32 -20.02 -21.33
C THR A 547 25.66 -19.48 -20.84
N LEU A 548 26.76 -20.01 -21.36
CA LEU A 548 28.11 -19.47 -21.15
C LEU A 548 28.65 -18.86 -22.44
N ILE A 549 28.99 -17.61 -22.38
CA ILE A 549 29.58 -16.85 -23.52
C ILE A 549 31.00 -16.45 -23.15
N VAL A 550 31.94 -17.08 -23.80
CA VAL A 550 33.38 -16.78 -23.67
C VAL A 550 33.84 -16.00 -24.86
N GLY A 551 34.53 -14.90 -24.65
CA GLY A 551 35.00 -14.09 -25.76
C GLY A 551 36.15 -13.16 -25.38
N GLU A 552 36.89 -12.69 -26.36
CA GLU A 552 37.93 -11.69 -26.17
C GLU A 552 37.34 -10.34 -25.75
N SER A 553 38.17 -9.46 -25.23
CA SER A 553 37.76 -8.11 -24.90
C SER A 553 37.28 -7.37 -26.16
N ARG A 554 36.29 -6.52 -26.03
CA ARG A 554 35.75 -5.66 -27.12
C ARG A 554 34.93 -6.39 -28.20
N VAL A 555 34.60 -7.67 -28.05
CA VAL A 555 33.68 -8.35 -29.00
C VAL A 555 32.17 -8.04 -28.77
N GLY A 556 31.86 -7.07 -27.93
CA GLY A 556 30.53 -6.55 -27.75
C GLY A 556 29.62 -7.35 -26.76
N LYS A 557 30.17 -8.30 -25.97
CA LYS A 557 29.36 -9.15 -25.03
C LYS A 557 28.48 -8.34 -24.08
N SER A 558 29.12 -7.49 -23.26
CA SER A 558 28.41 -6.71 -22.22
C SER A 558 27.50 -5.67 -22.84
N SER A 559 27.92 -5.02 -23.92
CA SER A 559 27.08 -4.04 -24.62
C SER A 559 25.81 -4.65 -25.22
N THR A 560 25.92 -5.84 -25.84
CA THR A 560 24.77 -6.58 -26.37
C THR A 560 23.84 -7.01 -25.26
N ALA A 561 24.36 -7.57 -24.17
CA ALA A 561 23.59 -8.04 -23.03
C ALA A 561 22.79 -6.89 -22.38
N GLU A 562 23.45 -5.76 -22.15
CA GLU A 562 22.81 -4.59 -21.55
C GLU A 562 21.77 -3.95 -22.49
N ALA A 563 22.02 -3.92 -23.79
CA ALA A 563 21.09 -3.40 -24.77
C ALA A 563 19.82 -4.31 -24.87
N LEU A 564 19.99 -5.65 -24.86
CA LEU A 564 18.86 -6.59 -24.81
C LEU A 564 18.07 -6.42 -23.51
N ARG A 565 18.75 -6.33 -22.37
CA ARG A 565 18.08 -6.09 -21.07
C ARG A 565 17.22 -4.82 -21.10
N LYS A 566 17.76 -3.72 -21.63
CA LYS A 566 17.01 -2.46 -21.77
C LYS A 566 15.84 -2.59 -22.72
N THR A 567 16.00 -3.31 -23.82
CA THR A 567 14.94 -3.52 -24.82
C THR A 567 13.78 -4.34 -24.26
N TYR A 568 14.10 -5.42 -23.57
CA TYR A 568 13.09 -6.34 -23.00
C TYR A 568 12.51 -5.87 -21.68
N GLU A 569 13.19 -4.94 -21.00
CA GLU A 569 12.83 -4.49 -19.63
C GLU A 569 12.76 -5.64 -18.62
N LEU A 570 13.50 -6.71 -18.85
CA LEU A 570 13.55 -7.90 -18.03
C LEU A 570 15.00 -8.35 -17.84
N GLY A 571 15.28 -8.90 -16.66
CA GLY A 571 16.61 -9.42 -16.29
C GLY A 571 17.44 -8.47 -15.45
N THR A 572 18.35 -9.05 -14.68
CA THR A 572 19.26 -8.35 -13.76
C THR A 572 20.69 -8.55 -14.23
N PHE A 573 21.48 -7.48 -14.24
CA PHE A 573 22.89 -7.50 -14.57
C PHE A 573 23.75 -7.46 -13.30
N THR A 574 24.69 -8.40 -13.14
CA THR A 574 25.52 -8.53 -11.93
C THR A 574 26.96 -8.86 -12.29
N SER A 575 27.91 -8.04 -11.82
CA SER A 575 29.34 -8.34 -11.99
C SER A 575 29.84 -9.30 -10.91
N LEU A 576 30.60 -10.32 -11.32
CA LEU A 576 31.25 -11.30 -10.43
C LEU A 576 32.74 -10.96 -10.18
N ALA A 577 33.23 -9.79 -10.63
CA ALA A 577 34.63 -9.41 -10.53
C ALA A 577 35.08 -9.17 -9.09
N GLY A 578 36.17 -9.82 -8.71
CA GLY A 578 36.92 -9.52 -7.49
C GLY A 578 36.10 -9.48 -6.22
N ASN A 579 36.18 -8.37 -5.49
CA ASN A 579 35.46 -8.18 -4.22
C ASN A 579 34.04 -7.61 -4.41
N SER A 580 33.60 -7.34 -5.62
CA SER A 580 32.26 -6.80 -5.90
C SER A 580 31.14 -7.82 -5.69
N ALA A 581 31.44 -9.11 -5.85
CA ALA A 581 30.51 -10.20 -5.58
C ALA A 581 30.96 -11.00 -4.36
N THR A 582 30.04 -11.17 -3.41
CA THR A 582 30.21 -12.02 -2.24
C THR A 582 29.17 -13.14 -2.24
N ILE A 583 29.49 -14.30 -1.67
CA ILE A 583 28.53 -15.39 -1.54
C ILE A 583 27.24 -14.92 -0.86
N PRO A 584 27.26 -14.20 0.29
CA PRO A 584 26.04 -13.66 0.87
C PRO A 584 25.29 -12.66 -0.01
N GLY A 585 25.97 -11.91 -0.85
CA GLY A 585 25.34 -11.00 -1.84
C GLY A 585 24.61 -11.75 -2.95
N LEU A 586 25.14 -12.89 -3.40
CA LEU A 586 24.54 -13.70 -4.45
C LEU A 586 23.45 -14.63 -3.95
N ILE A 587 23.71 -15.39 -2.92
CA ILE A 587 22.77 -16.42 -2.41
C ILE A 587 21.92 -15.90 -1.23
N GLY A 588 22.46 -14.98 -0.46
CA GLY A 588 21.85 -14.47 0.75
C GLY A 588 22.59 -14.88 2.01
N GLY A 589 22.15 -14.31 3.12
CA GLY A 589 22.79 -14.56 4.41
C GLY A 589 21.85 -14.33 5.58
N SER A 590 22.27 -14.71 6.76
CA SER A 590 21.55 -14.44 8.00
C SER A 590 22.50 -13.79 9.01
N ASN A 591 22.15 -12.60 9.44
CA ASN A 591 22.90 -11.83 10.43
C ASN A 591 22.07 -11.66 11.69
N LYS A 592 22.74 -11.64 12.86
CA LYS A 592 22.10 -11.33 14.14
C LYS A 592 22.14 -9.82 14.34
N VAL A 593 20.97 -9.19 14.32
CA VAL A 593 20.80 -7.75 14.53
C VAL A 593 19.91 -7.55 15.75
N ASN A 594 20.42 -6.85 16.77
CA ASN A 594 19.68 -6.56 18.01
C ASN A 594 19.07 -7.79 18.69
N GLY A 595 19.78 -8.92 18.70
CA GLY A 595 19.32 -10.15 19.34
C GLY A 595 18.44 -11.05 18.47
N SER A 596 17.91 -10.57 17.36
CA SER A 596 17.09 -11.32 16.40
C SER A 596 17.86 -11.67 15.13
N TYR A 597 17.57 -12.84 14.53
CA TYR A 597 18.12 -13.19 13.24
C TYR A 597 17.35 -12.49 12.13
N GLN A 598 18.08 -11.88 11.21
CA GLN A 598 17.57 -11.26 10.01
C GLN A 598 18.10 -12.00 8.80
N THR A 599 17.19 -12.55 7.99
CA THR A 599 17.55 -13.24 6.75
C THR A 599 17.42 -12.29 5.59
N ARG A 600 18.48 -12.19 4.79
CA ARG A 600 18.51 -11.42 3.56
C ARG A 600 18.64 -12.37 2.38
N ALA A 601 17.72 -12.27 1.42
CA ALA A 601 17.84 -12.96 0.14
C ALA A 601 18.93 -12.30 -0.71
N GLY A 602 19.76 -13.11 -1.37
CA GLY A 602 20.74 -12.63 -2.34
C GLY A 602 20.10 -12.36 -3.72
N VAL A 603 20.91 -11.90 -4.67
CA VAL A 603 20.48 -11.57 -6.03
C VAL A 603 19.78 -12.75 -6.72
N ILE A 604 20.26 -13.98 -6.50
CA ILE A 604 19.73 -15.17 -7.19
C ILE A 604 18.30 -15.48 -6.74
N PRO A 605 18.00 -15.70 -5.44
CA PRO A 605 16.62 -15.96 -5.03
C PRO A 605 15.68 -14.75 -5.24
N GLN A 606 16.20 -13.52 -5.26
CA GLN A 606 15.40 -12.33 -5.63
C GLN A 606 14.92 -12.38 -7.09
N ASN A 607 15.70 -13.01 -7.98
CA ASN A 607 15.37 -13.19 -9.39
C ASN A 607 14.72 -14.54 -9.71
N HIS A 608 14.13 -15.23 -8.73
CA HIS A 608 13.41 -16.47 -8.96
C HIS A 608 12.40 -16.33 -10.10
N LYS A 609 12.42 -17.27 -11.07
CA LYS A 609 11.68 -17.27 -12.34
C LYS A 609 12.10 -16.17 -13.35
N GLY A 610 13.04 -15.31 -12.99
CA GLY A 610 13.58 -14.26 -13.85
C GLY A 610 14.80 -14.71 -14.66
N LEU A 611 15.64 -13.73 -15.00
CA LEU A 611 16.90 -13.90 -15.71
C LEU A 611 18.00 -13.08 -15.06
N ILE A 612 19.20 -13.67 -14.92
CA ILE A 612 20.39 -12.98 -14.44
C ILE A 612 21.49 -13.07 -15.49
N ILE A 613 22.13 -11.93 -15.77
CA ILE A 613 23.33 -11.83 -16.57
C ILE A 613 24.52 -11.64 -15.64
N PHE A 614 25.39 -12.63 -15.58
CA PHE A 614 26.64 -12.57 -14.83
C PHE A 614 27.79 -12.12 -15.72
N GLU A 615 28.52 -11.09 -15.30
CA GLU A 615 29.67 -10.61 -15.98
C GLU A 615 30.97 -10.96 -15.23
N GLU A 616 32.08 -11.09 -15.99
CA GLU A 616 33.42 -11.35 -15.47
C GLU A 616 33.53 -12.66 -14.65
N PHE A 617 32.80 -13.68 -15.02
CA PHE A 617 32.79 -14.97 -14.36
C PHE A 617 34.19 -15.59 -14.14
N GLY A 618 35.09 -15.50 -15.11
CA GLY A 618 36.47 -16.01 -15.00
C GLY A 618 37.32 -15.33 -13.93
N LYS A 619 36.91 -14.18 -13.42
CA LYS A 619 37.55 -13.48 -12.32
C LYS A 619 36.91 -13.77 -10.95
N SER A 620 35.89 -14.62 -10.91
CA SER A 620 35.20 -14.95 -9.69
C SER A 620 35.97 -15.94 -8.82
N ASN A 621 35.66 -15.96 -7.51
CA ASN A 621 36.23 -16.92 -6.59
C ASN A 621 35.70 -18.34 -6.89
N THR A 622 36.57 -19.36 -6.78
CA THR A 622 36.19 -20.79 -6.97
C THR A 622 35.02 -21.24 -6.09
N ASN A 623 34.84 -20.65 -4.92
CA ASN A 623 33.70 -20.95 -4.05
C ASN A 623 32.37 -20.44 -4.64
N ILE A 624 32.37 -19.29 -5.31
CA ILE A 624 31.20 -18.74 -6.01
C ILE A 624 30.80 -19.69 -7.15
N MET A 625 31.79 -20.22 -7.90
CA MET A 625 31.53 -21.17 -8.99
C MET A 625 30.85 -22.45 -8.46
N LYS A 626 31.31 -23.00 -7.35
CA LYS A 626 30.69 -24.18 -6.73
C LYS A 626 29.26 -23.92 -6.27
N GLU A 627 29.02 -22.80 -5.60
CA GLU A 627 27.66 -22.42 -5.16
C GLU A 627 26.70 -22.26 -6.33
N LEU A 628 27.15 -21.61 -7.43
CA LEU A 628 26.33 -21.48 -8.64
C LEU A 628 26.04 -22.85 -9.27
N THR A 629 26.99 -23.78 -9.21
CA THR A 629 26.83 -25.16 -9.70
C THR A 629 25.77 -25.90 -8.90
N ASP A 630 25.78 -25.78 -7.58
CA ASP A 630 24.80 -26.41 -6.69
C ASP A 630 23.39 -25.83 -6.90
N ILE A 631 23.27 -24.52 -7.05
CA ILE A 631 21.98 -23.84 -7.31
C ILE A 631 21.38 -24.27 -8.65
N ARG A 632 22.21 -24.41 -9.72
CA ARG A 632 21.75 -24.90 -11.02
C ARG A 632 21.18 -26.31 -10.94
N SER A 633 21.71 -27.15 -10.04
CA SER A 633 21.27 -28.52 -9.86
C SER A 633 20.01 -28.64 -9.01
N SER A 634 19.93 -27.84 -7.93
CA SER A 634 18.86 -27.94 -6.94
C SER A 634 17.68 -27.01 -7.21
N ASN A 635 17.87 -25.95 -7.99
CA ASN A 635 16.92 -24.83 -8.13
C ASN A 635 16.56 -24.16 -6.81
N GLU A 636 17.41 -24.30 -5.79
CA GLU A 636 17.21 -23.77 -4.46
C GLU A 636 18.49 -23.17 -3.91
N VAL A 637 18.33 -22.15 -3.08
CA VAL A 637 19.38 -21.62 -2.22
C VAL A 637 19.11 -22.08 -0.80
N ARG A 638 20.12 -22.64 -0.13
CA ARG A 638 20.02 -23.13 1.25
C ARG A 638 20.97 -22.35 2.15
N ILE A 639 20.41 -21.68 3.16
CA ILE A 639 21.17 -20.90 4.16
C ILE A 639 21.10 -21.64 5.49
N ALA A 640 22.22 -22.24 5.90
CA ALA A 640 22.33 -22.89 7.19
C ALA A 640 22.46 -21.86 8.33
N ARG A 641 21.76 -22.08 9.44
CA ARG A 641 21.78 -21.29 10.67
C ARG A 641 21.86 -22.19 11.90
N VAL A 642 22.16 -21.59 13.04
CA VAL A 642 22.08 -22.29 14.33
C VAL A 642 20.65 -22.74 14.65
N SER A 643 19.65 -21.97 14.20
CA SER A 643 18.22 -22.24 14.42
C SER A 643 17.58 -23.16 13.36
N GLY A 644 18.31 -23.60 12.34
CA GLY A 644 17.83 -24.44 11.24
C GLY A 644 18.24 -23.93 9.88
N THR A 645 17.84 -24.63 8.82
CA THR A 645 18.15 -24.26 7.44
C THR A 645 16.96 -23.56 6.80
N ILE A 646 17.20 -22.41 6.16
CA ILE A 646 16.23 -21.74 5.31
C ILE A 646 16.50 -22.14 3.86
N THR A 647 15.46 -22.56 3.17
CA THR A 647 15.47 -22.85 1.74
C THR A 647 14.66 -21.79 1.00
N MET A 648 15.25 -21.19 -0.03
CA MET A 648 14.59 -20.23 -0.91
C MET A 648 14.62 -20.76 -2.34
N PRO A 649 13.51 -20.65 -3.11
CA PRO A 649 13.49 -21.07 -4.49
C PRO A 649 14.40 -20.18 -5.34
N ALA A 650 15.15 -20.78 -6.26
CA ALA A 650 16.16 -20.11 -7.08
C ALA A 650 16.18 -20.63 -8.53
N THR A 651 15.02 -20.93 -9.10
CA THR A 651 14.91 -21.26 -10.52
C THR A 651 15.10 -19.99 -11.35
N VAL A 652 16.25 -19.86 -12.01
CA VAL A 652 16.65 -18.63 -12.69
C VAL A 652 17.32 -18.95 -14.03
N ARG A 653 16.98 -18.23 -15.09
CA ARG A 653 17.72 -18.27 -16.36
C ARG A 653 19.04 -17.56 -16.17
N MET A 654 20.14 -18.15 -16.60
CA MET A 654 21.48 -17.58 -16.40
C MET A 654 22.20 -17.38 -17.74
N ILE A 655 22.67 -16.15 -17.97
CA ILE A 655 23.60 -15.83 -19.04
C ILE A 655 24.92 -15.43 -18.39
N THR A 656 25.96 -16.21 -18.60
CA THR A 656 27.27 -15.98 -18.00
C THR A 656 28.23 -15.46 -19.05
N LEU A 657 28.74 -14.26 -18.82
CA LEU A 657 29.71 -13.59 -19.71
C LEU A 657 31.11 -13.65 -19.10
N THR A 658 32.10 -14.04 -19.89
CA THR A 658 33.48 -14.06 -19.41
C THR A 658 34.47 -13.76 -20.53
N ASN A 659 35.61 -13.28 -20.10
CA ASN A 659 36.81 -13.21 -20.96
C ASN A 659 37.65 -14.48 -20.76
N VAL A 660 38.54 -14.75 -21.66
CA VAL A 660 39.55 -15.80 -21.46
C VAL A 660 40.42 -15.41 -20.26
N LYS A 661 40.73 -16.40 -19.40
CA LYS A 661 41.41 -16.18 -18.13
C LYS A 661 42.72 -15.41 -18.30
N THR A 662 42.92 -14.40 -17.47
CA THR A 662 44.10 -13.53 -17.52
C THR A 662 44.98 -13.73 -16.30
N ASP A 663 45.80 -14.80 -16.29
CA ASP A 663 46.85 -15.00 -15.27
C ASP A 663 48.19 -14.40 -15.71
N GLY A 664 48.15 -13.22 -16.34
CA GLY A 664 49.37 -12.61 -16.92
C GLY A 664 49.82 -13.17 -18.27
N THR A 665 49.24 -14.28 -18.73
CA THR A 665 49.48 -14.90 -20.03
C THR A 665 48.17 -15.16 -20.76
N ILE A 666 47.57 -14.08 -21.31
CA ILE A 666 46.38 -14.21 -22.16
C ILE A 666 46.80 -14.93 -23.44
N LYS A 667 46.31 -16.15 -23.61
CA LYS A 667 46.35 -16.77 -24.93
C LYS A 667 45.13 -16.31 -25.73
N PRO A 668 45.30 -15.74 -26.92
CA PRO A 668 44.16 -15.44 -27.79
C PRO A 668 43.35 -16.70 -28.07
N ILE A 669 42.01 -16.56 -28.15
CA ILE A 669 41.12 -17.70 -28.45
C ILE A 669 41.59 -18.43 -29.72
N ALA A 670 42.09 -17.70 -30.69
CA ALA A 670 42.63 -18.26 -31.93
C ALA A 670 43.86 -19.17 -31.76
N SER A 671 44.50 -19.20 -30.59
CA SER A 671 45.65 -20.08 -30.30
C SER A 671 45.22 -21.46 -29.79
N TYR A 672 43.92 -21.65 -29.47
CA TYR A 672 43.37 -22.91 -29.04
C TYR A 672 42.91 -23.76 -30.22
N PRO A 673 43.02 -25.09 -30.14
CA PRO A 673 42.61 -25.96 -31.24
C PRO A 673 41.09 -25.94 -31.50
N ASN A 674 40.30 -25.66 -30.51
CA ASN A 674 38.84 -25.51 -30.61
C ASN A 674 38.27 -24.75 -29.41
N GLY A 675 36.99 -24.37 -29.48
CA GLY A 675 36.30 -23.65 -28.41
C GLY A 675 36.19 -24.43 -27.10
N ILE A 676 36.10 -25.76 -27.16
CA ILE A 676 36.01 -26.61 -25.97
C ILE A 676 37.31 -26.53 -25.14
N ALA A 677 38.46 -26.48 -25.80
CA ALA A 677 39.75 -26.31 -25.12
C ALA A 677 39.80 -24.98 -24.32
N VAL A 678 39.21 -23.91 -24.85
CA VAL A 678 39.08 -22.62 -24.16
C VAL A 678 38.23 -22.76 -22.92
N VAL A 679 37.08 -23.40 -23.05
CA VAL A 679 36.12 -23.57 -21.92
C VAL A 679 36.69 -24.51 -20.87
N SER A 680 37.39 -25.56 -21.26
CA SER A 680 38.04 -26.50 -20.32
C SER A 680 39.14 -25.82 -19.50
N GLU A 681 39.91 -24.93 -20.08
CA GLU A 681 40.93 -24.17 -19.35
C GLU A 681 40.28 -23.14 -18.39
N LEU A 682 39.10 -22.58 -18.75
CA LEU A 682 38.41 -21.59 -17.97
C LEU A 682 37.63 -22.19 -16.78
N VAL A 683 36.87 -23.24 -17.04
CA VAL A 683 35.92 -23.85 -16.06
C VAL A 683 36.60 -24.99 -15.30
N GLY A 684 37.50 -25.72 -15.94
CA GLY A 684 38.31 -26.77 -15.35
C GLY A 684 37.68 -28.16 -15.44
N ALA A 685 36.64 -28.42 -14.68
CA ALA A 685 36.02 -29.76 -14.60
C ALA A 685 35.02 -30.00 -15.74
N ALA A 686 35.11 -31.16 -16.38
CA ALA A 686 34.16 -31.59 -17.42
C ALA A 686 32.72 -31.62 -16.94
N GLU A 687 32.52 -31.96 -15.66
CA GLU A 687 31.19 -31.98 -15.01
C GLU A 687 30.56 -30.59 -14.92
N ASP A 688 31.36 -29.56 -14.69
CA ASP A 688 30.88 -28.18 -14.62
C ASP A 688 30.59 -27.63 -16.01
N ILE A 689 31.34 -28.06 -17.04
CA ILE A 689 31.07 -27.70 -18.43
C ILE A 689 29.76 -28.33 -18.90
N ALA A 690 29.51 -29.59 -18.56
CA ALA A 690 28.31 -30.33 -18.93
C ALA A 690 26.99 -29.74 -18.34
N ARG A 691 27.09 -28.82 -17.41
CA ARG A 691 25.93 -28.11 -16.82
C ARG A 691 25.47 -26.89 -17.61
N TYR A 692 26.24 -26.47 -18.61
CA TYR A 692 25.82 -25.41 -19.52
C TYR A 692 25.10 -26.03 -20.72
N ASP A 693 23.92 -25.50 -21.02
CA ASP A 693 23.12 -25.95 -22.17
C ASP A 693 23.58 -25.31 -23.48
N LEU A 694 24.14 -24.10 -23.41
CA LEU A 694 24.62 -23.35 -24.56
C LEU A 694 26.00 -22.74 -24.28
N LEU A 695 26.98 -23.12 -25.09
CA LEU A 695 28.35 -22.64 -25.00
C LEU A 695 28.72 -21.85 -26.29
N VAL A 696 29.04 -20.59 -26.13
CA VAL A 696 29.45 -19.72 -27.27
C VAL A 696 30.84 -19.18 -27.03
N VAL A 697 31.74 -19.44 -27.98
CA VAL A 697 33.12 -18.96 -27.94
C VAL A 697 33.34 -17.98 -29.10
N LEU A 698 33.70 -16.75 -28.78
CA LEU A 698 33.81 -15.65 -29.72
C LEU A 698 35.26 -15.13 -29.80
N SER A 699 35.93 -15.34 -30.92
CA SER A 699 37.24 -14.74 -31.16
C SER A 699 37.07 -13.36 -31.84
N ASP A 700 38.07 -12.50 -31.72
CA ASP A 700 38.16 -11.22 -32.44
C ASP A 700 38.40 -11.39 -33.96
N ARG A 701 38.91 -12.58 -34.38
CA ARG A 701 39.04 -12.95 -35.78
C ARG A 701 37.66 -13.24 -36.35
N GLY A 702 37.10 -12.31 -37.10
CA GLY A 702 35.77 -12.39 -37.69
C GLY A 702 34.72 -11.54 -36.96
N ALA A 703 35.13 -10.76 -35.97
CA ALA A 703 34.29 -9.65 -35.54
C ALA A 703 34.07 -8.75 -36.76
N SER A 704 32.79 -8.66 -37.16
CA SER A 704 32.42 -7.77 -38.27
C SER A 704 33.00 -6.40 -37.99
N GLN A 705 33.84 -5.87 -38.91
CA GLN A 705 34.26 -4.48 -38.80
C GLN A 705 32.99 -3.63 -38.69
N ILE A 706 33.02 -2.65 -37.80
CA ILE A 706 31.92 -1.70 -37.70
C ILE A 706 31.79 -1.07 -39.09
N ASP A 707 30.74 -1.42 -39.81
CA ASP A 707 30.42 -0.81 -41.09
C ASP A 707 29.60 0.47 -40.80
N PRO A 708 30.19 1.64 -40.96
CA PRO A 708 29.50 2.91 -40.73
C PRO A 708 28.35 3.17 -41.71
N LEU A 709 28.30 2.40 -42.80
CA LEU A 709 27.26 2.48 -43.84
C LEU A 709 26.18 1.40 -43.65
N TRP A 710 26.32 0.54 -42.65
CA TRP A 710 25.31 -0.46 -42.34
C TRP A 710 23.97 0.21 -41.98
N THR A 711 22.91 -0.18 -42.67
CA THR A 711 21.55 0.25 -42.41
C THR A 711 20.81 -0.89 -41.76
N PRO A 712 20.21 -0.69 -40.58
CA PRO A 712 19.44 -1.72 -39.93
C PRO A 712 18.15 -2.04 -40.70
N ASP A 713 17.74 -3.31 -40.66
CA ASP A 713 16.38 -3.68 -41.04
C ASP A 713 15.35 -2.91 -40.19
N THR A 714 14.19 -2.62 -40.77
CA THR A 714 13.12 -1.99 -40.03
C THR A 714 12.76 -2.88 -38.84
N PRO A 715 12.98 -2.43 -37.59
CA PRO A 715 12.66 -3.22 -36.41
C PRO A 715 11.15 -3.39 -36.28
N LEU A 716 10.73 -4.44 -35.57
CA LEU A 716 9.39 -4.49 -35.01
C LEU A 716 9.29 -3.46 -33.87
N GLU A 717 8.09 -3.07 -33.50
CA GLU A 717 7.87 -2.21 -32.35
C GLU A 717 8.44 -2.89 -31.09
N GLN A 718 9.08 -2.11 -30.23
CA GLN A 718 9.66 -2.62 -28.97
C GLN A 718 8.65 -3.37 -28.11
N THR A 719 7.39 -2.88 -28.09
CA THR A 719 6.26 -3.53 -27.43
C THR A 719 6.00 -4.95 -27.91
N THR A 720 6.24 -5.25 -29.21
CA THR A 720 6.08 -6.59 -29.78
C THR A 720 7.07 -7.58 -29.17
N TYR A 721 8.32 -7.16 -29.02
CA TYR A 721 9.36 -8.02 -28.39
C TYR A 721 9.08 -8.25 -26.90
N GLN A 722 8.69 -7.22 -26.17
CA GLN A 722 8.31 -7.31 -24.76
C GLN A 722 7.08 -8.20 -24.56
N THR A 723 6.07 -8.05 -25.37
CA THR A 723 4.84 -8.85 -25.33
C THR A 723 5.13 -10.32 -25.60
N ARG A 724 5.96 -10.63 -26.64
CA ARG A 724 6.39 -11.99 -26.94
C ARG A 724 7.12 -12.63 -25.75
N LEU A 725 8.06 -11.90 -25.15
CA LEU A 725 8.85 -12.42 -24.06
C LEU A 725 8.00 -12.69 -22.82
N ARG A 726 7.14 -11.75 -22.44
CA ARG A 726 6.21 -11.92 -21.32
C ARG A 726 5.24 -13.08 -21.56
N TRP A 727 4.77 -13.25 -22.79
CA TRP A 727 3.94 -14.39 -23.16
C TRP A 727 4.68 -15.72 -22.97
N ILE A 728 5.91 -15.85 -23.43
CA ILE A 728 6.72 -17.08 -23.26
C ILE A 728 6.97 -17.35 -21.78
N TRP A 729 7.36 -16.34 -21.01
CA TRP A 729 7.65 -16.50 -19.59
C TRP A 729 6.42 -16.85 -18.74
N SER A 730 5.22 -16.49 -19.20
CA SER A 730 3.96 -16.82 -18.54
C SER A 730 3.47 -18.24 -18.80
N ARG A 731 4.13 -19.02 -19.68
CA ARG A 731 3.69 -20.39 -20.00
C ARG A 731 3.96 -21.35 -18.87
N THR A 732 2.96 -22.20 -18.56
CA THR A 732 3.10 -23.36 -17.69
C THR A 732 3.50 -24.59 -18.50
N ALA A 733 4.01 -25.63 -17.83
CA ALA A 733 4.43 -26.86 -18.51
C ALA A 733 3.30 -27.51 -19.34
N GLU A 734 2.06 -27.42 -18.88
CA GLU A 734 0.87 -27.95 -19.57
C GLU A 734 0.50 -27.17 -20.83
N GLN A 735 0.89 -25.90 -20.88
CA GLN A 735 0.61 -25.03 -22.05
C GLN A 735 1.63 -25.19 -23.17
N VAL A 736 2.74 -25.88 -22.90
CA VAL A 736 3.76 -26.18 -23.90
C VAL A 736 3.48 -27.58 -24.46
N ILE A 737 2.89 -27.61 -25.64
CA ILE A 737 2.51 -28.86 -26.31
C ILE A 737 3.58 -29.20 -27.33
N ILE A 738 4.24 -30.35 -27.18
CA ILE A 738 5.23 -30.90 -28.12
C ILE A 738 4.60 -32.10 -28.80
N PRO A 739 4.35 -32.06 -30.11
CA PRO A 739 3.83 -33.21 -30.83
C PRO A 739 4.77 -34.43 -30.82
N GLU A 740 4.23 -35.62 -30.91
CA GLU A 740 5.00 -36.86 -30.80
C GLU A 740 6.06 -37.03 -31.91
N ASP A 741 5.76 -36.58 -33.13
CA ASP A 741 6.70 -36.57 -34.25
C ASP A 741 7.90 -35.66 -33.98
N VAL A 742 7.66 -34.52 -33.31
CA VAL A 742 8.71 -33.58 -32.88
C VAL A 742 9.56 -34.19 -31.78
N ILE A 743 8.94 -34.90 -30.83
CA ILE A 743 9.67 -35.62 -29.76
C ILE A 743 10.63 -36.68 -30.40
N ASN A 744 10.10 -37.48 -31.33
CA ASN A 744 10.88 -38.50 -32.02
C ASN A 744 12.02 -37.90 -32.83
N TYR A 745 11.78 -36.77 -33.51
CA TYR A 745 12.83 -36.04 -34.22
C TYR A 745 13.91 -35.52 -33.28
N ILE A 746 13.57 -34.93 -32.13
CA ILE A 746 14.53 -34.44 -31.13
C ILE A 746 15.39 -35.59 -30.62
N ILE A 747 14.79 -36.75 -30.25
CA ILE A 747 15.53 -37.92 -29.77
C ILE A 747 16.50 -38.42 -30.85
N SER A 748 16.05 -38.52 -32.10
CA SER A 748 16.91 -38.95 -33.20
C SER A 748 18.10 -38.02 -33.37
N LYS A 749 17.87 -36.69 -33.34
CA LYS A 749 18.94 -35.69 -33.48
C LYS A 749 19.89 -35.69 -32.28
N ALA A 750 19.39 -35.89 -31.08
CA ALA A 750 20.24 -35.98 -29.90
C ALA A 750 21.17 -37.20 -29.98
N ASN A 751 20.67 -38.33 -30.50
CA ASN A 751 21.50 -39.52 -30.74
C ASN A 751 22.55 -39.27 -31.84
N ASP A 752 22.19 -38.65 -32.98
CA ASP A 752 23.13 -38.26 -34.05
C ASP A 752 24.28 -37.40 -33.50
N VAL A 753 23.93 -36.42 -32.61
CA VAL A 753 24.94 -35.53 -31.98
C VAL A 753 25.84 -36.32 -31.02
N ASN A 754 25.26 -37.20 -30.19
CA ASN A 754 26.03 -38.01 -29.26
C ASN A 754 27.02 -38.92 -29.99
N GLU A 755 26.61 -39.58 -31.07
CA GLU A 755 27.48 -40.42 -31.90
C GLU A 755 28.62 -39.60 -32.57
N LYS A 756 28.27 -38.43 -33.11
CA LYS A 756 29.25 -37.58 -33.79
C LYS A 756 30.32 -37.00 -32.88
N TYR A 757 30.00 -36.73 -31.63
CA TYR A 757 30.87 -36.10 -30.65
C TYR A 757 31.22 -37.01 -29.47
N ASP A 758 31.14 -38.38 -29.68
CA ASP A 758 31.63 -39.36 -28.70
C ASP A 758 33.16 -39.27 -28.61
N CYS A 759 33.62 -38.48 -27.64
CA CYS A 759 35.02 -38.24 -27.35
C CYS A 759 35.33 -38.60 -25.89
N HIS A 760 36.65 -38.72 -25.54
CA HIS A 760 37.11 -39.05 -24.19
C HIS A 760 36.55 -38.15 -23.07
N ILE A 761 36.02 -36.98 -23.41
CA ILE A 761 35.32 -36.12 -22.52
C ILE A 761 33.85 -36.18 -22.93
N LYS A 762 33.01 -36.86 -22.15
CA LYS A 762 31.55 -36.80 -22.37
C LYS A 762 31.04 -35.40 -22.12
N ILE A 763 30.89 -34.65 -23.22
CA ILE A 763 30.34 -33.28 -23.20
C ILE A 763 28.83 -33.32 -23.19
N PHE A 764 28.26 -34.31 -23.86
CA PHE A 764 26.83 -34.54 -23.89
C PHE A 764 26.46 -35.68 -22.93
N GLY A 765 25.59 -35.38 -21.98
CA GLY A 765 25.04 -36.37 -21.06
C GLY A 765 23.90 -37.19 -21.70
N THR A 766 23.36 -38.13 -20.94
CA THR A 766 22.18 -38.94 -21.33
C THR A 766 20.92 -38.08 -21.57
N GLU A 767 20.97 -36.79 -21.22
CA GLU A 767 19.88 -35.82 -21.36
C GLU A 767 20.11 -34.81 -22.49
N ALA A 768 20.95 -35.14 -23.48
CA ALA A 768 21.24 -34.25 -24.63
C ALA A 768 19.99 -33.88 -25.47
N TRP A 769 18.86 -34.54 -25.23
CA TRP A 769 17.58 -34.21 -25.84
C TRP A 769 16.88 -32.99 -25.23
N LYS A 770 17.28 -32.57 -24.04
CA LYS A 770 16.80 -31.34 -23.40
C LYS A 770 17.32 -30.11 -24.14
#